data_f0343dcea9c5eebfd6667122dfd07148
#
_entry.id   f0343dcea9c5eebfd6667122dfd07148
#
_cell.length_a   1.000
_cell.length_b   1.000
_cell.length_c   1.000
_cell.angle_alpha   90.00
_cell.angle_beta   90.00
_cell.angle_gamma   90.00
#
_symmetry.space_group_name_H-M   'P 1'
#
loop_
_entity.id
_entity.type
_entity.pdbx_description
1 polymer ?
#
loop_
_entity_poly.entity_id
_entity_poly.type
_entity_poly.pdbx_seq_one_letter_code
_entity_poly.pdbx_strand_id
1 'polypeptide(L)'
;MDDLKDQSAVSTTATNGVVESEEVRAQEALLGDTDPSLTSADNVAKALNVDPSHGLSEEEAKRRLAKFGPNELASAPPVPKWKKFLAQFQDPLVYLLIAATIISVIAWFIEKANAQPGAEGGEVLPFDAIVIILILIVNAVLGYMQEAKAEAAVEALAQMTAPQTSVLRDGKVMRINTADVVPGDIIVLAEGDSVSADGRLVNAASLRIAEASLTGESVPVGKKPDTLTEAKALGDRANMIFNGTSVTQGTGRAIVTGTGMNTQVGKIADMLSATEDEKTPLQKEMDYVSKILGIAVCVIAVVVLVALAVLEGFNDVHDVIDSLLLAVSLAVAAVPEGLAAILTVVLALGVQRMAAHNAIVKKLHSVETLGSASVICSDKTGTLTRNEMTVERVVTPSGEVQITGTGYAPEGRMVMTGGVSPESEQAQIVADEVVATLVAGTLANDGELREENGRWEIVGDPTEVSLIVAARKVKADRKIKRYTRVGEIPFTSERKRMSIIAKDSTDSDKLTVFAKGAPDVLLSYCTRIRVGGQVRKLTEGDRQSILATVERLSSEAYRTLGEACRPLETGSLADVPGVSVNAAGQVSDIADQAEAIETDLIWNGMVGIIDPPRTEVRDSVTEAHRAGIRTVMITGDHPLTAARIASDLGIIAKDGKALTGDQLDQLPDEAALDKATSEVSVYARVAPEHKLKIVESLQRQGNIVAMTGDGVNDAPAVKSADIGVAMGITGTEVTKQSAKMILADDNFSTIVAAVREGRVIFDNIRKFLRYLLSSNVGEVFTVFLGVVFAGFLGIRQPETVGVTVPLLATQLLWINLLTDAAPALAMGVDPQTDDVMGRKPRKVTDRVIDASMWGDIIYIGVIMAIVTLIGMDMHLSGGLFTDRSVDAIGHEAQMTEARTMGFTILVFAQLFNALSSRSHLQSAFVGLFSNKWLWGAIGLSVALQLVVIYVPFLNGPFGTVALSPMAWVECICLAAIVLIASELRKIVLRAMAKR
;
A
#
# COMPACT_ATOMS: atom_id res chain seq x y z
N MET A 1 33.86 -8.65 -61.94
CA MET A 1 34.16 -7.84 -63.06
C MET A 1 32.99 -6.91 -63.24
N ASP A 2 33.31 -5.72 -62.74
CA ASP A 2 32.78 -4.40 -63.16
C ASP A 2 31.27 -4.30 -63.41
N ASP A 3 30.63 -3.72 -62.49
CA ASP A 3 29.81 -2.52 -62.48
C ASP A 3 28.93 -2.45 -61.25
N LEU A 4 29.42 -1.79 -60.23
CA LEU A 4 28.67 -1.26 -59.11
C LEU A 4 29.48 -0.10 -58.49
N LYS A 5 29.49 1.03 -59.16
CA LYS A 5 29.83 2.32 -58.59
C LYS A 5 28.75 3.32 -58.97
N ASP A 6 28.40 4.10 -57.97
CA ASP A 6 27.56 5.27 -57.98
C ASP A 6 26.08 5.07 -57.64
N GLN A 7 25.87 5.06 -56.30
CA GLN A 7 24.82 5.86 -55.68
C GLN A 7 25.23 6.16 -54.21
N SER A 8 26.13 7.14 -54.09
CA SER A 8 26.42 7.84 -52.86
C SER A 8 25.57 9.11 -52.78
N ALA A 9 25.14 9.42 -51.59
CA ALA A 9 24.52 10.65 -51.14
C ALA A 9 22.98 10.75 -51.22
N VAL A 10 22.33 10.28 -50.17
CA VAL A 10 21.58 11.17 -49.26
C VAL A 10 21.55 10.52 -47.89
N SER A 11 22.56 10.76 -47.08
CA SER A 11 22.56 10.52 -45.65
C SER A 11 21.88 11.71 -45.01
N THR A 12 20.63 11.59 -44.70
CA THR A 12 19.97 12.37 -43.63
C THR A 12 20.21 11.66 -42.33
N THR A 13 21.32 11.97 -41.71
CA THR A 13 21.54 11.78 -40.25
C THR A 13 20.46 12.53 -39.51
N ALA A 14 19.38 11.85 -39.16
CA ALA A 14 18.54 12.25 -38.05
C ALA A 14 19.34 11.94 -36.78
N THR A 15 20.19 12.83 -36.34
CA THR A 15 20.66 12.94 -34.98
C THR A 15 19.42 13.23 -34.15
N ASN A 16 18.89 12.23 -33.43
CA ASN A 16 18.07 12.45 -32.27
C ASN A 16 18.94 13.12 -31.19
N GLY A 17 19.17 14.40 -31.36
CA GLY A 17 19.68 15.25 -30.32
C GLY A 17 18.59 15.43 -29.30
N VAL A 18 18.69 14.70 -28.17
CA VAL A 18 18.01 15.08 -26.93
C VAL A 18 18.44 16.53 -26.68
N VAL A 19 17.49 17.45 -26.74
CA VAL A 19 17.73 18.84 -26.37
C VAL A 19 17.98 18.83 -24.87
N GLU A 20 19.25 18.85 -24.45
CA GLU A 20 19.61 19.08 -23.05
C GLU A 20 18.83 20.27 -22.54
N SER A 21 18.06 20.06 -21.45
CA SER A 21 17.25 21.14 -20.88
C SER A 21 18.13 22.31 -20.46
N GLU A 22 17.60 23.53 -20.55
CA GLU A 22 18.30 24.73 -20.07
C GLU A 22 18.80 24.61 -18.64
N GLU A 23 18.08 23.82 -17.81
CA GLU A 23 18.36 23.53 -16.43
C GLU A 23 19.63 22.67 -16.24
N VAL A 24 19.83 21.65 -17.09
CA VAL A 24 21.03 20.79 -17.07
C VAL A 24 22.28 21.60 -17.38
N ARG A 25 22.23 22.40 -18.44
CA ARG A 25 23.35 23.29 -18.82
C ARG A 25 23.64 24.35 -17.76
N ALA A 26 22.62 24.86 -17.08
CA ALA A 26 22.79 25.85 -16.03
C ALA A 26 23.48 25.26 -14.77
N GLN A 27 23.27 23.98 -14.46
CA GLN A 27 23.97 23.28 -13.37
C GLN A 27 25.42 22.99 -13.72
N GLU A 28 25.70 22.50 -14.91
CA GLU A 28 27.07 22.25 -15.39
C GLU A 28 27.92 23.53 -15.40
N ALA A 29 27.33 24.67 -15.75
CA ALA A 29 28.01 25.96 -15.73
C ALA A 29 28.40 26.46 -14.30
N LEU A 30 27.79 25.91 -13.21
CA LEU A 30 28.10 26.30 -11.82
C LEU A 30 29.47 25.80 -11.35
N LEU A 31 29.83 24.57 -11.71
CA LEU A 31 31.10 23.95 -11.34
C LEU A 31 32.16 24.09 -12.44
N GLY A 32 31.77 24.47 -13.68
CA GLY A 32 32.62 24.52 -14.83
C GLY A 32 33.26 23.15 -15.11
N ASP A 33 34.52 23.16 -15.59
CA ASP A 33 35.30 21.92 -15.84
C ASP A 33 35.89 21.29 -14.56
N THR A 34 35.39 21.64 -13.37
CA THR A 34 35.96 21.22 -12.09
C THR A 34 35.33 19.90 -11.61
N ASP A 35 36.12 18.82 -11.55
CA ASP A 35 35.67 17.56 -10.90
C ASP A 35 35.64 17.75 -9.36
N PRO A 36 34.46 17.65 -8.73
CA PRO A 36 34.33 17.84 -7.28
C PRO A 36 35.16 16.85 -6.46
N SER A 37 35.46 15.66 -6.99
CA SER A 37 36.26 14.65 -6.30
C SER A 37 37.76 15.01 -6.21
N LEU A 38 38.25 15.78 -7.17
CA LEU A 38 39.62 16.25 -7.25
C LEU A 38 39.82 17.64 -6.61
N THR A 39 38.74 18.24 -6.12
CA THR A 39 38.70 19.57 -5.53
C THR A 39 38.45 19.49 -4.05
N SER A 40 39.09 20.34 -3.24
CA SER A 40 38.86 20.43 -1.82
C SER A 40 37.43 20.87 -1.52
N ALA A 41 36.85 20.38 -0.43
CA ALA A 41 35.47 20.74 -0.03
C ALA A 41 35.28 22.26 0.10
N ASP A 42 36.29 22.99 0.60
CA ASP A 42 36.25 24.47 0.72
C ASP A 42 36.20 25.17 -0.62
N ASN A 43 36.89 24.64 -1.65
CA ASN A 43 36.86 25.22 -2.97
C ASN A 43 35.54 24.89 -3.69
N VAL A 44 34.94 23.70 -3.47
CA VAL A 44 33.59 23.38 -3.95
C VAL A 44 32.59 24.31 -3.30
N ALA A 45 32.68 24.54 -1.98
CA ALA A 45 31.82 25.46 -1.26
C ALA A 45 31.90 26.90 -1.81
N LYS A 46 33.12 27.39 -2.11
CA LYS A 46 33.33 28.71 -2.75
C LYS A 46 32.74 28.77 -4.15
N ALA A 47 32.94 27.74 -4.96
CA ALA A 47 32.39 27.70 -6.34
C ALA A 47 30.85 27.73 -6.31
N LEU A 48 30.23 27.03 -5.36
CA LEU A 48 28.77 26.99 -5.17
C LEU A 48 28.24 28.16 -4.33
N ASN A 49 29.12 29.07 -3.85
CA ASN A 49 28.78 30.20 -3.00
C ASN A 49 27.93 29.79 -1.79
N VAL A 50 28.41 28.81 -1.00
CA VAL A 50 27.75 28.30 0.22
C VAL A 50 28.74 28.23 1.38
N ASP A 51 28.26 28.52 2.60
CA ASP A 51 29.01 28.31 3.85
C ASP A 51 28.67 26.90 4.38
N PRO A 52 29.64 25.96 4.47
CA PRO A 52 29.37 24.61 4.96
C PRO A 52 28.86 24.55 6.43
N SER A 53 29.06 25.61 7.22
CA SER A 53 28.63 25.70 8.61
C SER A 53 27.22 26.25 8.80
N HIS A 54 26.74 27.07 7.85
CA HIS A 54 25.42 27.72 7.89
C HIS A 54 24.44 27.18 6.85
N GLY A 55 24.94 26.63 5.74
CA GLY A 55 24.13 26.23 4.58
C GLY A 55 23.61 27.41 3.77
N LEU A 56 22.71 27.13 2.83
CA LEU A 56 22.00 28.14 2.05
C LEU A 56 20.91 28.83 2.89
N SER A 57 20.59 30.09 2.56
CA SER A 57 19.35 30.69 3.06
C SER A 57 18.13 30.11 2.32
N GLU A 58 16.97 30.09 2.98
CA GLU A 58 15.75 29.58 2.37
C GLU A 58 15.33 30.35 1.10
N GLU A 59 15.61 31.67 1.05
CA GLU A 59 15.37 32.49 -0.14
C GLU A 59 16.28 32.10 -1.32
N GLU A 60 17.58 31.81 -1.04
CA GLU A 60 18.52 31.38 -2.05
C GLU A 60 18.17 29.98 -2.56
N ALA A 61 17.78 29.07 -1.68
CA ALA A 61 17.33 27.75 -2.05
C ALA A 61 16.11 27.81 -3.00
N LYS A 62 15.11 28.66 -2.70
CA LYS A 62 13.95 28.89 -3.58
C LYS A 62 14.34 29.47 -4.94
N ARG A 63 15.32 30.39 -4.97
CA ARG A 63 15.84 30.94 -6.25
C ARG A 63 16.54 29.87 -7.07
N ARG A 64 17.32 28.99 -6.42
CA ARG A 64 18.01 27.88 -7.09
C ARG A 64 17.02 26.84 -7.57
N LEU A 65 16.00 26.51 -6.80
CA LEU A 65 14.94 25.59 -7.23
C LEU A 65 14.21 26.11 -8.47
N ALA A 66 13.91 27.40 -8.53
CA ALA A 66 13.29 28.00 -9.71
C ALA A 66 14.23 28.03 -10.95
N LYS A 67 15.57 28.06 -10.73
CA LYS A 67 16.55 28.10 -11.79
C LYS A 67 16.96 26.72 -12.31
N PHE A 68 17.11 25.73 -11.42
CA PHE A 68 17.67 24.41 -11.73
C PHE A 68 16.61 23.32 -11.81
N GLY A 69 15.33 23.65 -11.51
CA GLY A 69 14.24 22.68 -11.45
C GLY A 69 14.28 21.78 -10.21
N PRO A 70 13.26 20.93 -10.03
CA PRO A 70 13.20 19.97 -8.94
C PRO A 70 14.25 18.87 -9.09
N ASN A 71 14.72 18.34 -7.96
CA ASN A 71 15.64 17.21 -7.93
C ASN A 71 14.87 15.89 -8.19
N GLU A 72 14.45 15.73 -9.43
CA GLU A 72 13.74 14.57 -9.93
C GLU A 72 14.40 14.07 -11.22
N LEU A 73 14.36 12.76 -11.44
CA LEU A 73 14.77 12.20 -12.72
C LEU A 73 13.71 12.58 -13.76
N ALA A 74 14.15 12.93 -14.97
CA ALA A 74 13.23 13.27 -16.04
C ALA A 74 12.30 12.08 -16.31
N SER A 75 11.07 12.20 -15.87
CA SER A 75 9.99 11.35 -16.35
C SER A 75 9.65 11.76 -17.79
N ALA A 76 9.17 10.81 -18.59
CA ALA A 76 8.69 11.13 -19.92
C ALA A 76 7.73 12.34 -19.84
N PRO A 77 7.86 13.33 -20.73
CA PRO A 77 7.03 14.52 -20.65
C PRO A 77 5.55 14.12 -20.62
N PRO A 78 4.73 14.72 -19.76
CA PRO A 78 3.34 14.34 -19.61
C PRO A 78 2.65 14.37 -20.97
N VAL A 79 2.01 13.28 -21.34
CA VAL A 79 1.32 13.17 -22.62
C VAL A 79 0.30 14.31 -22.73
N PRO A 80 0.37 15.16 -23.76
CA PRO A 80 -0.56 16.28 -23.90
C PRO A 80 -2.02 15.83 -23.81
N LYS A 81 -2.86 16.60 -23.13
CA LYS A 81 -4.28 16.27 -22.87
C LYS A 81 -5.04 15.87 -24.13
N TRP A 82 -4.75 16.51 -25.26
CA TRP A 82 -5.39 16.17 -26.55
C TRP A 82 -4.95 14.79 -27.08
N LYS A 83 -3.69 14.37 -26.84
CA LYS A 83 -3.22 13.01 -27.22
C LYS A 83 -3.89 11.95 -26.35
N LYS A 84 -4.06 12.20 -25.04
CA LYS A 84 -4.81 11.30 -24.14
C LYS A 84 -6.28 11.18 -24.57
N PHE A 85 -6.91 12.27 -24.98
CA PHE A 85 -8.25 12.24 -25.54
C PHE A 85 -8.30 11.43 -26.85
N LEU A 86 -7.34 11.63 -27.76
CA LEU A 86 -7.27 10.86 -29.01
C LEU A 86 -6.93 9.38 -28.78
N ALA A 87 -6.22 9.04 -27.71
CA ALA A 87 -5.94 7.66 -27.35
C ALA A 87 -7.22 6.87 -27.02
N GLN A 88 -8.29 7.53 -26.58
CA GLN A 88 -9.59 6.90 -26.36
C GLN A 88 -10.20 6.32 -27.67
N PHE A 89 -9.75 6.79 -28.83
CA PHE A 89 -10.18 6.30 -30.13
C PHE A 89 -9.29 5.16 -30.68
N GLN A 90 -8.26 4.73 -29.94
CA GLN A 90 -7.33 3.66 -30.37
C GLN A 90 -7.75 2.27 -29.84
N ASP A 91 -8.91 2.15 -29.23
CA ASP A 91 -9.48 0.85 -28.82
C ASP A 91 -9.95 0.07 -30.06
N PRO A 92 -9.66 -1.25 -30.15
CA PRO A 92 -10.15 -2.10 -31.23
C PRO A 92 -11.66 -2.03 -31.47
N LEU A 93 -12.43 -1.73 -30.44
CA LEU A 93 -13.88 -1.64 -30.46
C LEU A 93 -14.36 -0.32 -31.08
N VAL A 94 -13.64 0.76 -30.78
CA VAL A 94 -13.87 2.05 -31.42
C VAL A 94 -13.62 1.94 -32.93
N TYR A 95 -12.61 1.16 -33.35
CA TYR A 95 -12.40 0.92 -34.78
C TYR A 95 -13.58 0.17 -35.43
N LEU A 96 -14.19 -0.76 -34.69
CA LEU A 96 -15.39 -1.46 -35.16
C LEU A 96 -16.59 -0.52 -35.29
N LEU A 97 -16.78 0.39 -34.33
CA LEU A 97 -17.82 1.43 -34.40
C LEU A 97 -17.57 2.44 -35.53
N ILE A 98 -16.31 2.81 -35.77
CA ILE A 98 -15.94 3.64 -36.93
C ILE A 98 -16.25 2.91 -38.24
N ALA A 99 -15.95 1.63 -38.32
CA ALA A 99 -16.31 0.81 -39.49
C ALA A 99 -17.85 0.76 -39.68
N ALA A 100 -18.60 0.57 -38.58
CA ALA A 100 -20.07 0.64 -38.59
C ALA A 100 -20.59 1.97 -39.11
N THR A 101 -20.00 3.07 -38.63
CA THR A 101 -20.34 4.44 -39.10
C THR A 101 -20.11 4.59 -40.60
N ILE A 102 -18.96 4.10 -41.07
CA ILE A 102 -18.63 4.15 -42.52
C ILE A 102 -19.64 3.33 -43.32
N ILE A 103 -19.99 2.13 -42.86
CA ILE A 103 -20.99 1.24 -43.51
C ILE A 103 -22.35 1.94 -43.53
N SER A 104 -22.81 2.51 -42.40
CA SER A 104 -24.09 3.22 -42.33
C SER A 104 -24.14 4.43 -43.28
N VAL A 105 -23.04 5.21 -43.35
CA VAL A 105 -22.95 6.31 -44.33
C VAL A 105 -22.99 5.83 -45.76
N ILE A 106 -22.30 4.74 -46.07
CA ILE A 106 -22.32 4.13 -47.42
C ILE A 106 -23.73 3.63 -47.75
N ALA A 107 -24.40 2.96 -46.82
CA ALA A 107 -25.79 2.50 -46.95
C ALA A 107 -26.73 3.66 -47.32
N TRP A 108 -26.66 4.74 -46.53
CA TRP A 108 -27.44 5.97 -46.78
C TRP A 108 -27.16 6.58 -48.16
N PHE A 109 -25.90 6.63 -48.59
CA PHE A 109 -25.58 7.12 -49.95
C PHE A 109 -26.16 6.25 -51.04
N ILE A 110 -26.18 4.91 -50.88
CA ILE A 110 -26.76 3.95 -51.84
C ILE A 110 -28.29 4.13 -51.87
N GLU A 111 -28.93 4.21 -50.73
CA GLU A 111 -30.36 4.45 -50.58
C GLU A 111 -30.79 5.77 -51.24
N LYS A 112 -30.07 6.83 -50.97
CA LYS A 112 -30.29 8.15 -51.56
C LYS A 112 -30.05 8.20 -53.06
N ALA A 113 -29.10 7.41 -53.59
CA ALA A 113 -28.80 7.30 -55.02
C ALA A 113 -29.89 6.52 -55.76
N ASN A 114 -30.57 5.55 -55.11
CA ASN A 114 -31.63 4.72 -55.67
C ASN A 114 -33.03 5.29 -55.45
N ALA A 115 -33.20 6.37 -54.66
CA ALA A 115 -34.50 6.99 -54.41
C ALA A 115 -35.06 7.61 -55.70
N GLN A 116 -36.27 7.20 -56.09
CA GLN A 116 -36.97 7.75 -57.27
C GLN A 116 -37.43 9.19 -56.96
N PRO A 117 -37.34 10.12 -57.95
CA PRO A 117 -37.82 11.49 -57.77
C PRO A 117 -39.33 11.52 -57.48
N GLY A 118 -39.71 11.76 -56.23
CA GLY A 118 -41.13 11.87 -55.83
C GLY A 118 -41.58 10.90 -54.75
N ALA A 119 -40.79 10.00 -54.26
CA ALA A 119 -41.08 9.15 -53.11
C ALA A 119 -40.82 9.95 -51.79
N GLU A 120 -41.88 10.25 -51.07
CA GLU A 120 -41.80 10.81 -49.68
C GLU A 120 -41.37 9.68 -48.74
N GLY A 121 -40.05 9.33 -48.70
CA GLY A 121 -39.62 8.22 -47.84
C GLY A 121 -38.11 8.03 -47.61
N GLY A 122 -37.25 8.84 -48.22
CA GLY A 122 -35.82 8.72 -47.98
C GLY A 122 -35.38 9.53 -46.75
N GLU A 123 -34.72 8.95 -45.81
CA GLU A 123 -34.13 9.68 -44.64
C GLU A 123 -33.24 10.81 -45.16
N VAL A 124 -33.56 12.06 -44.76
CA VAL A 124 -32.86 13.27 -45.18
C VAL A 124 -31.41 13.29 -44.67
N LEU A 125 -31.12 12.62 -43.54
CA LEU A 125 -29.84 12.57 -42.88
C LEU A 125 -29.52 11.12 -42.43
N PRO A 126 -28.26 10.71 -42.42
CA PRO A 126 -27.85 9.39 -41.90
C PRO A 126 -27.89 9.41 -40.36
N PHE A 127 -29.09 9.31 -39.77
CA PHE A 127 -29.27 9.43 -38.32
C PHE A 127 -28.49 8.38 -37.54
N ASP A 128 -28.42 7.15 -37.97
CA ASP A 128 -27.66 6.08 -37.30
C ASP A 128 -26.16 6.44 -37.19
N ALA A 129 -25.56 6.86 -38.32
CA ALA A 129 -24.17 7.30 -38.31
C ALA A 129 -23.94 8.52 -37.39
N ILE A 130 -24.87 9.49 -37.38
CA ILE A 130 -24.79 10.68 -36.51
C ILE A 130 -24.85 10.27 -35.03
N VAL A 131 -25.76 9.38 -34.68
CA VAL A 131 -25.92 8.88 -33.29
C VAL A 131 -24.69 8.09 -32.87
N ILE A 132 -24.15 7.20 -33.70
CA ILE A 132 -22.93 6.44 -33.41
C ILE A 132 -21.75 7.40 -33.18
N ILE A 133 -21.56 8.42 -34.00
CA ILE A 133 -20.52 9.44 -33.83
C ILE A 133 -20.70 10.21 -32.52
N LEU A 134 -21.92 10.63 -32.20
CA LEU A 134 -22.21 11.34 -30.95
C LEU A 134 -21.87 10.47 -29.73
N ILE A 135 -22.26 9.19 -29.76
CA ILE A 135 -21.97 8.23 -28.71
C ILE A 135 -20.46 8.02 -28.58
N LEU A 136 -19.72 7.89 -29.70
CA LEU A 136 -18.26 7.79 -29.67
C LEU A 136 -17.59 8.99 -28.99
N ILE A 137 -18.08 10.19 -29.28
CA ILE A 137 -17.59 11.43 -28.65
C ILE A 137 -17.88 11.42 -27.14
N VAL A 138 -19.10 11.07 -26.75
CA VAL A 138 -19.51 10.99 -25.34
C VAL A 138 -18.67 9.96 -24.59
N ASN A 139 -18.46 8.78 -25.21
CA ASN A 139 -17.60 7.73 -24.64
C ASN A 139 -16.15 8.20 -24.45
N ALA A 140 -15.57 8.84 -25.47
CA ALA A 140 -14.22 9.41 -25.38
C ALA A 140 -14.10 10.48 -24.29
N VAL A 141 -15.13 11.34 -24.10
CA VAL A 141 -15.17 12.33 -23.02
C VAL A 141 -15.26 11.66 -21.66
N LEU A 142 -16.15 10.68 -21.49
CA LEU A 142 -16.33 9.96 -20.24
C LEU A 142 -15.07 9.16 -19.88
N GLY A 143 -14.48 8.44 -20.84
CA GLY A 143 -13.23 7.70 -20.65
C GLY A 143 -12.08 8.62 -20.23
N TYR A 144 -11.90 9.75 -20.92
CA TYR A 144 -10.92 10.76 -20.55
C TYR A 144 -11.13 11.32 -19.15
N MET A 145 -12.38 11.63 -18.77
CA MET A 145 -12.69 12.13 -17.42
C MET A 145 -12.40 11.08 -16.32
N GLN A 146 -12.70 9.82 -16.58
CA GLN A 146 -12.43 8.73 -15.65
C GLN A 146 -10.92 8.51 -15.48
N GLU A 147 -10.16 8.49 -16.58
CA GLU A 147 -8.70 8.36 -16.57
C GLU A 147 -8.03 9.53 -15.83
N ALA A 148 -8.45 10.77 -16.12
CA ALA A 148 -7.94 11.96 -15.45
C ALA A 148 -8.20 11.95 -13.93
N LYS A 149 -9.36 11.43 -13.47
CA LYS A 149 -9.64 11.27 -12.04
C LYS A 149 -8.77 10.20 -11.41
N ALA A 150 -8.54 9.08 -12.10
CA ALA A 150 -7.67 8.02 -11.61
C ALA A 150 -6.21 8.49 -11.49
N GLU A 151 -5.69 9.21 -12.49
CA GLU A 151 -4.35 9.82 -12.45
C GLU A 151 -4.21 10.81 -11.29
N ALA A 152 -5.17 11.72 -11.11
CA ALA A 152 -5.14 12.68 -10.00
C ALA A 152 -5.14 11.99 -8.62
N ALA A 153 -5.85 10.86 -8.48
CA ALA A 153 -5.83 10.07 -7.26
C ALA A 153 -4.46 9.42 -6.99
N VAL A 154 -3.80 8.92 -8.04
CA VAL A 154 -2.45 8.34 -7.95
C VAL A 154 -1.42 9.42 -7.62
N GLU A 155 -1.51 10.59 -8.26
CA GLU A 155 -0.62 11.72 -8.00
C GLU A 155 -0.72 12.23 -6.55
N ALA A 156 -1.94 12.36 -6.01
CA ALA A 156 -2.16 12.73 -4.62
C ALA A 156 -1.50 11.73 -3.64
N LEU A 157 -1.53 10.44 -3.96
CA LEU A 157 -0.86 9.40 -3.17
C LEU A 157 0.66 9.48 -3.27
N ALA A 158 1.20 9.76 -4.46
CA ALA A 158 2.63 9.94 -4.66
C ALA A 158 3.17 11.09 -3.79
N GLN A 159 2.42 12.20 -3.69
CA GLN A 159 2.78 13.32 -2.82
C GLN A 159 2.79 12.95 -1.33
N MET A 160 1.90 12.07 -0.87
CA MET A 160 1.90 11.59 0.53
C MET A 160 3.11 10.70 0.87
N THR A 161 3.77 10.12 -0.12
CA THR A 161 4.92 9.23 0.04
C THR A 161 6.23 9.84 -0.47
N ALA A 162 6.25 11.14 -0.72
CA ALA A 162 7.45 11.83 -1.21
C ALA A 162 8.63 11.60 -0.24
N PRO A 163 9.77 11.10 -0.72
CA PRO A 163 10.93 10.87 0.11
C PRO A 163 11.45 12.19 0.68
N GLN A 164 11.96 12.14 1.91
CA GLN A 164 12.50 13.30 2.62
C GLN A 164 13.99 13.15 2.88
N THR A 165 14.69 14.27 3.00
CA THR A 165 16.11 14.34 3.34
C THR A 165 16.35 15.47 4.34
N SER A 166 17.43 15.34 5.12
CA SER A 166 17.84 16.35 6.08
C SER A 166 18.86 17.29 5.44
N VAL A 167 18.60 18.60 5.49
CA VAL A 167 19.51 19.63 4.98
C VAL A 167 19.79 20.67 6.05
N LEU A 168 20.97 21.29 5.95
CA LEU A 168 21.34 22.46 6.77
C LEU A 168 21.05 23.73 5.98
N ARG A 169 20.08 24.53 6.41
CA ARG A 169 19.76 25.85 5.86
C ARG A 169 19.60 26.86 7.00
N ASP A 170 20.03 28.10 6.79
CA ASP A 170 20.01 29.18 7.81
C ASP A 170 20.56 28.73 9.17
N GLY A 171 21.60 27.89 9.18
CA GLY A 171 22.24 27.37 10.40
C GLY A 171 21.42 26.33 11.16
N LYS A 172 20.28 25.85 10.59
CA LYS A 172 19.40 24.84 11.22
C LYS A 172 19.26 23.61 10.34
N VAL A 173 19.29 22.45 10.97
CA VAL A 173 18.96 21.19 10.27
C VAL A 173 17.43 21.10 10.16
N MET A 174 16.94 20.91 8.95
CA MET A 174 15.53 20.75 8.66
C MET A 174 15.29 19.58 7.70
N ARG A 175 14.15 18.94 7.80
CA ARG A 175 13.71 17.91 6.82
C ARG A 175 12.92 18.59 5.71
N ILE A 176 13.30 18.31 4.46
CA ILE A 176 12.63 18.78 3.24
C ILE A 176 12.34 17.60 2.31
N ASN A 177 11.43 17.79 1.36
CA ASN A 177 11.24 16.81 0.30
C ASN A 177 12.52 16.71 -0.57
N THR A 178 12.87 15.52 -1.01
CA THR A 178 14.06 15.33 -1.87
C THR A 178 13.97 16.13 -3.16
N ALA A 179 12.77 16.36 -3.67
CA ALA A 179 12.53 17.21 -4.85
C ALA A 179 12.97 18.68 -4.65
N ASP A 180 12.99 19.16 -3.41
CA ASP A 180 13.33 20.55 -3.07
C ASP A 180 14.83 20.75 -2.79
N VAL A 181 15.66 19.71 -2.94
CA VAL A 181 17.11 19.77 -2.81
C VAL A 181 17.70 20.47 -4.05
N VAL A 182 18.60 21.42 -3.81
CA VAL A 182 19.23 22.22 -4.86
C VAL A 182 20.77 22.16 -4.79
N PRO A 183 21.48 22.38 -5.91
CA PRO A 183 22.93 22.47 -5.88
C PRO A 183 23.42 23.52 -4.88
N GLY A 184 24.35 23.12 -4.00
CA GLY A 184 24.88 23.94 -2.90
C GLY A 184 24.18 23.73 -1.57
N ASP A 185 23.11 22.95 -1.48
CA ASP A 185 22.56 22.50 -0.19
C ASP A 185 23.61 21.66 0.57
N ILE A 186 23.54 21.69 1.91
CA ILE A 186 24.35 20.82 2.74
C ILE A 186 23.46 19.68 3.25
N ILE A 187 23.60 18.51 2.65
CA ILE A 187 22.89 17.30 3.14
C ILE A 187 23.54 16.81 4.42
N VAL A 188 22.72 16.51 5.43
CA VAL A 188 23.13 15.89 6.68
C VAL A 188 22.72 14.42 6.62
N LEU A 189 23.70 13.53 6.70
CA LEU A 189 23.54 12.10 6.56
C LEU A 189 23.64 11.39 7.91
N ALA A 190 22.75 10.47 8.16
CA ALA A 190 22.74 9.55 9.28
C ALA A 190 22.47 8.12 8.80
N GLU A 191 22.75 7.13 9.65
CA GLU A 191 22.45 5.74 9.39
C GLU A 191 20.96 5.55 9.06
N GLY A 192 20.67 4.86 7.95
CA GLY A 192 19.31 4.65 7.45
C GLY A 192 18.81 5.69 6.46
N ASP A 193 19.56 6.77 6.22
CA ASP A 193 19.18 7.76 5.22
C ASP A 193 19.45 7.26 3.79
N SER A 194 18.57 7.64 2.86
CA SER A 194 18.83 7.56 1.44
C SER A 194 19.52 8.84 0.98
N VAL A 195 20.57 8.68 0.18
CA VAL A 195 21.28 9.82 -0.42
C VAL A 195 20.43 10.37 -1.57
N SER A 196 20.00 11.62 -1.42
CA SER A 196 19.00 12.25 -2.29
C SER A 196 19.59 12.99 -3.51
N ALA A 197 20.91 13.23 -3.52
CA ALA A 197 21.59 13.96 -4.60
C ALA A 197 23.07 13.59 -4.61
N ASP A 198 23.77 13.89 -5.71
CA ASP A 198 25.22 13.74 -5.75
C ASP A 198 25.89 14.87 -4.96
N GLY A 199 26.89 14.55 -4.16
CA GLY A 199 27.52 15.54 -3.29
C GLY A 199 28.96 15.25 -2.95
N ARG A 200 29.69 16.33 -2.56
CA ARG A 200 31.07 16.32 -2.09
C ARG A 200 31.08 16.34 -0.55
N LEU A 201 31.66 15.33 0.06
CA LEU A 201 31.76 15.22 1.51
C LEU A 201 32.60 16.36 2.11
N VAL A 202 32.06 16.98 3.16
CA VAL A 202 32.72 17.99 4.01
C VAL A 202 33.30 17.33 5.25
N ASN A 203 32.52 16.48 5.92
CA ASN A 203 32.95 15.67 7.02
C ASN A 203 32.29 14.29 6.99
N ALA A 204 32.92 13.31 7.65
CA ALA A 204 32.41 11.95 7.79
C ALA A 204 32.92 11.36 9.10
N ALA A 205 32.03 10.75 9.89
CA ALA A 205 32.38 9.99 11.10
C ALA A 205 31.94 8.53 10.91
N SER A 206 32.90 7.65 10.63
CA SER A 206 32.68 6.22 10.35
C SER A 206 31.63 5.94 9.27
N LEU A 207 31.47 6.87 8.31
CA LEU A 207 30.44 6.83 7.30
C LEU A 207 30.70 5.70 6.30
N ARG A 208 29.70 4.82 6.11
CA ARG A 208 29.69 3.77 5.08
C ARG A 208 28.40 3.86 4.27
N ILE A 209 28.53 3.72 2.96
CA ILE A 209 27.42 3.85 2.01
C ILE A 209 27.36 2.60 1.12
N ALA A 210 26.17 2.02 1.01
CA ALA A 210 25.89 0.92 0.07
C ALA A 210 25.66 1.54 -1.34
N GLU A 211 26.57 1.26 -2.26
CA GLU A 211 26.56 1.81 -3.62
C GLU A 211 26.29 0.73 -4.68
N ALA A 212 25.77 -0.43 -4.26
CA ALA A 212 25.51 -1.57 -5.14
C ALA A 212 24.61 -1.24 -6.36
N SER A 213 23.70 -0.30 -6.20
CA SER A 213 22.83 0.19 -7.28
C SER A 213 23.58 0.89 -8.43
N LEU A 214 24.76 1.45 -8.14
CA LEU A 214 25.57 2.19 -9.09
C LEU A 214 26.82 1.44 -9.55
N THR A 215 27.44 0.69 -8.62
CA THR A 215 28.75 0.06 -8.84
C THR A 215 28.65 -1.45 -9.06
N GLY A 216 27.54 -2.07 -8.68
CA GLY A 216 27.37 -3.53 -8.66
C GLY A 216 28.07 -4.22 -7.46
N GLU A 217 28.84 -3.49 -6.65
CA GLU A 217 29.57 -4.03 -5.50
C GLU A 217 28.68 -4.11 -4.27
N SER A 218 28.51 -5.31 -3.70
CA SER A 218 27.59 -5.56 -2.57
C SER A 218 28.10 -5.04 -1.23
N VAL A 219 29.41 -4.79 -1.10
CA VAL A 219 30.01 -4.35 0.17
C VAL A 219 29.92 -2.85 0.33
N PRO A 220 29.40 -2.31 1.46
CA PRO A 220 29.36 -0.87 1.70
C PRO A 220 30.74 -0.22 1.69
N VAL A 221 30.87 0.89 0.96
CA VAL A 221 32.12 1.66 0.78
C VAL A 221 32.30 2.62 1.94
N GLY A 222 33.49 2.60 2.55
CA GLY A 222 33.90 3.59 3.57
C GLY A 222 34.18 4.94 2.94
N LYS A 223 33.55 6.01 3.45
CA LYS A 223 33.64 7.37 2.92
C LYS A 223 34.53 8.26 3.78
N LYS A 224 35.33 9.12 3.13
CA LYS A 224 36.27 10.05 3.76
C LYS A 224 36.26 11.40 3.05
N PRO A 225 36.43 12.54 3.75
CA PRO A 225 36.39 13.85 3.12
C PRO A 225 37.67 14.23 2.35
N ASP A 226 38.72 13.40 2.39
CA ASP A 226 40.04 13.70 1.77
C ASP A 226 39.89 13.96 0.26
N THR A 227 40.65 14.91 -0.27
CA THR A 227 40.66 15.21 -1.72
C THR A 227 41.44 14.16 -2.47
N LEU A 228 40.90 13.63 -3.57
CA LEU A 228 41.56 12.68 -4.43
C LEU A 228 42.64 13.35 -5.26
N THR A 229 43.76 12.67 -5.47
CA THR A 229 44.90 13.17 -6.27
C THR A 229 44.78 12.89 -7.76
N GLU A 230 43.92 11.95 -8.15
CA GLU A 230 43.67 11.52 -9.50
C GLU A 230 42.19 11.10 -9.70
N ALA A 231 41.70 11.16 -10.92
CA ALA A 231 40.37 10.76 -11.30
C ALA A 231 40.22 9.22 -11.10
N LYS A 232 39.21 8.80 -10.36
CA LYS A 232 38.91 7.39 -10.05
C LYS A 232 37.57 6.96 -10.65
N ALA A 233 37.39 5.65 -10.81
CA ALA A 233 36.12 5.05 -11.14
C ALA A 233 35.07 5.43 -10.08
N LEU A 234 33.79 5.37 -10.43
CA LEU A 234 32.69 5.84 -9.57
C LEU A 234 32.72 5.23 -8.17
N GLY A 235 32.87 3.90 -8.07
CA GLY A 235 32.92 3.16 -6.80
C GLY A 235 34.14 3.47 -5.93
N ASP A 236 35.23 4.01 -6.51
CA ASP A 236 36.46 4.35 -5.78
C ASP A 236 36.51 5.81 -5.31
N ARG A 237 35.47 6.60 -5.60
CA ARG A 237 35.38 8.01 -5.18
C ARG A 237 34.92 8.09 -3.72
N ALA A 238 35.85 7.81 -2.79
CA ALA A 238 35.54 7.77 -1.35
C ALA A 238 35.08 9.11 -0.76
N ASN A 239 35.31 10.23 -1.42
CA ASN A 239 34.95 11.57 -0.98
C ASN A 239 33.68 12.14 -1.61
N MET A 240 32.97 11.33 -2.39
CA MET A 240 31.69 11.67 -3.00
C MET A 240 30.57 10.79 -2.45
N ILE A 241 29.36 11.32 -2.47
CA ILE A 241 28.11 10.60 -2.24
C ILE A 241 27.27 10.66 -3.53
N PHE A 242 26.43 9.65 -3.77
CA PHE A 242 25.69 9.53 -5.01
C PHE A 242 24.20 9.30 -4.75
N ASN A 243 23.37 9.94 -5.56
CA ASN A 243 21.91 9.76 -5.50
C ASN A 243 21.52 8.28 -5.63
N GLY A 244 20.48 7.87 -4.91
CA GLY A 244 19.96 6.50 -4.97
C GLY A 244 20.79 5.43 -4.23
N THR A 245 21.79 5.86 -3.45
CA THR A 245 22.57 5.03 -2.53
C THR A 245 22.06 5.17 -1.10
N SER A 246 22.51 4.33 -0.18
CA SER A 246 22.00 4.33 1.20
C SER A 246 23.11 4.29 2.25
N VAL A 247 22.93 5.07 3.33
CA VAL A 247 23.85 5.11 4.47
C VAL A 247 23.61 3.88 5.35
N THR A 248 24.62 3.02 5.45
CA THR A 248 24.56 1.79 6.25
C THR A 248 25.18 1.95 7.63
N GLN A 249 26.03 2.95 7.83
CA GLN A 249 26.67 3.21 9.11
C GLN A 249 27.24 4.62 9.18
N GLY A 250 27.21 5.22 10.36
CA GLY A 250 27.91 6.48 10.67
C GLY A 250 27.12 7.73 10.24
N THR A 251 27.80 8.88 10.28
CA THR A 251 27.20 10.18 9.96
C THR A 251 28.12 11.00 9.06
N GLY A 252 27.56 11.95 8.31
CA GLY A 252 28.35 12.85 7.45
C GLY A 252 27.59 14.09 7.00
N ARG A 253 28.34 15.04 6.42
CA ARG A 253 27.75 16.21 5.73
C ARG A 253 28.38 16.34 4.36
N ALA A 254 27.57 16.63 3.35
CA ALA A 254 28.03 16.79 1.98
C ALA A 254 27.38 18.01 1.32
N ILE A 255 28.14 18.70 0.47
CA ILE A 255 27.65 19.79 -0.38
C ILE A 255 27.08 19.17 -1.63
N VAL A 256 25.84 19.45 -1.96
CA VAL A 256 25.19 18.99 -3.20
C VAL A 256 25.87 19.60 -4.41
N THR A 257 26.35 18.73 -5.29
CA THR A 257 27.05 19.12 -6.54
C THR A 257 26.21 18.85 -7.78
N GLY A 258 25.26 17.91 -7.74
CA GLY A 258 24.37 17.57 -8.84
C GLY A 258 23.01 17.08 -8.37
N THR A 259 21.95 17.51 -9.05
CA THR A 259 20.55 17.15 -8.78
C THR A 259 19.88 16.66 -10.06
N GLY A 260 18.82 15.84 -9.92
CA GLY A 260 18.01 15.35 -11.04
C GLY A 260 18.82 14.61 -12.10
N MET A 261 18.69 15.01 -13.36
CA MET A 261 19.39 14.40 -14.49
C MET A 261 20.91 14.64 -14.48
N ASN A 262 21.41 15.60 -13.69
CA ASN A 262 22.85 15.84 -13.53
C ASN A 262 23.51 14.90 -12.52
N THR A 263 22.75 14.05 -11.81
CA THR A 263 23.30 13.00 -10.96
C THR A 263 23.83 11.83 -11.80
N GLN A 264 24.70 10.99 -11.21
CA GLN A 264 25.17 9.78 -11.88
C GLN A 264 24.02 8.83 -12.24
N VAL A 265 23.02 8.73 -11.38
CA VAL A 265 21.79 7.95 -11.66
C VAL A 265 21.02 8.58 -12.81
N GLY A 266 20.93 9.92 -12.87
CA GLY A 266 20.26 10.63 -13.96
C GLY A 266 20.91 10.36 -15.31
N LYS A 267 22.23 10.37 -15.38
CA LYS A 267 23.00 10.04 -16.60
C LYS A 267 22.79 8.59 -17.06
N ILE A 268 22.64 7.65 -16.12
CA ILE A 268 22.31 6.25 -16.43
C ILE A 268 20.86 6.11 -16.90
N ALA A 269 19.93 6.82 -16.27
CA ALA A 269 18.50 6.78 -16.61
C ALA A 269 18.24 7.28 -18.03
N ASP A 270 18.99 8.28 -18.49
CA ASP A 270 18.91 8.78 -19.87
C ASP A 270 19.28 7.70 -20.91
N MET A 271 20.18 6.78 -20.57
CA MET A 271 20.55 5.64 -21.41
C MET A 271 19.53 4.50 -21.41
N LEU A 272 18.62 4.45 -20.40
CA LEU A 272 17.69 3.33 -20.16
C LEU A 272 16.21 3.68 -20.44
N SER A 273 15.90 4.85 -20.96
CA SER A 273 14.53 5.40 -21.10
C SER A 273 13.63 4.70 -22.13
N ALA A 274 13.47 3.37 -22.08
CA ALA A 274 12.55 2.61 -22.92
C ALA A 274 12.01 1.32 -22.24
N THR A 275 11.66 1.34 -20.98
CA THR A 275 10.93 0.19 -20.36
C THR A 275 9.45 0.54 -20.26
N GLU A 276 8.62 -0.14 -21.06
CA GLU A 276 7.16 -0.09 -20.94
C GLU A 276 6.74 -0.59 -19.55
N ASP A 277 5.74 0.06 -18.94
CA ASP A 277 5.13 -0.38 -17.69
C ASP A 277 4.53 -1.79 -17.86
N GLU A 278 4.96 -2.74 -17.04
CA GLU A 278 4.40 -4.10 -17.06
C GLU A 278 2.93 -4.09 -16.63
N LYS A 279 2.06 -4.68 -17.48
CA LYS A 279 0.64 -4.88 -17.15
C LYS A 279 0.47 -5.73 -15.89
N THR A 280 -0.48 -5.34 -15.04
CA THR A 280 -0.83 -6.08 -13.84
C THR A 280 -1.43 -7.46 -14.15
N PRO A 281 -1.38 -8.45 -13.22
CA PRO A 281 -2.03 -9.74 -13.41
C PRO A 281 -3.53 -9.61 -13.76
N LEU A 282 -4.23 -8.70 -13.11
CA LEU A 282 -5.63 -8.40 -13.35
C LEU A 282 -5.88 -7.82 -14.76
N GLN A 283 -5.01 -6.90 -15.20
CA GLN A 283 -5.10 -6.37 -16.57
C GLN A 283 -4.84 -7.46 -17.62
N LYS A 284 -3.86 -8.35 -17.40
CA LYS A 284 -3.60 -9.51 -18.29
C LYS A 284 -4.80 -10.45 -18.35
N GLU A 285 -5.49 -10.66 -17.22
CA GLU A 285 -6.70 -11.49 -17.17
C GLU A 285 -7.88 -10.81 -17.89
N MET A 286 -8.03 -9.49 -17.75
CA MET A 286 -9.06 -8.74 -18.49
C MET A 286 -8.81 -8.74 -19.98
N ASP A 287 -7.57 -8.60 -20.44
CA ASP A 287 -7.20 -8.76 -21.85
C ASP A 287 -7.58 -10.15 -22.38
N TYR A 288 -7.37 -11.20 -21.57
CA TYR A 288 -7.77 -12.58 -21.93
C TYR A 288 -9.29 -12.73 -22.04
N VAL A 289 -10.06 -12.17 -21.10
CA VAL A 289 -11.52 -12.18 -21.11
C VAL A 289 -12.05 -11.43 -22.34
N SER A 290 -11.52 -10.25 -22.62
CA SER A 290 -11.88 -9.46 -23.80
C SER A 290 -11.63 -10.21 -25.11
N LYS A 291 -10.49 -10.93 -25.20
CA LYS A 291 -10.21 -11.79 -26.37
C LYS A 291 -11.21 -12.94 -26.53
N ILE A 292 -11.55 -13.63 -25.43
CA ILE A 292 -12.54 -14.73 -25.48
C ILE A 292 -13.90 -14.19 -25.92
N LEU A 293 -14.35 -13.08 -25.35
CA LEU A 293 -15.61 -12.45 -25.73
C LEU A 293 -15.59 -12.02 -27.19
N GLY A 294 -14.52 -11.37 -27.65
CA GLY A 294 -14.37 -10.99 -29.04
C GLY A 294 -14.45 -12.18 -30.03
N ILE A 295 -13.78 -13.28 -29.70
CA ILE A 295 -13.87 -14.51 -30.51
C ILE A 295 -15.28 -15.07 -30.49
N ALA A 296 -15.92 -15.16 -29.32
CA ALA A 296 -17.28 -15.67 -29.19
C ALA A 296 -18.28 -14.89 -30.06
N VAL A 297 -18.13 -13.55 -30.01
CA VAL A 297 -18.98 -12.64 -30.81
C VAL A 297 -18.74 -12.78 -32.31
N CYS A 298 -17.48 -12.84 -32.73
CA CYS A 298 -17.19 -13.12 -34.14
C CYS A 298 -17.83 -14.43 -34.62
N VAL A 299 -17.78 -15.47 -33.79
CA VAL A 299 -18.46 -16.77 -34.11
C VAL A 299 -19.97 -16.60 -34.21
N ILE A 300 -20.58 -15.90 -33.23
CA ILE A 300 -22.03 -15.64 -33.21
C ILE A 300 -22.45 -14.81 -34.46
N ALA A 301 -21.68 -13.75 -34.78
CA ALA A 301 -21.93 -12.92 -35.94
C ALA A 301 -21.88 -13.74 -37.25
N VAL A 302 -20.89 -14.60 -37.41
CA VAL A 302 -20.79 -15.50 -38.56
C VAL A 302 -21.97 -16.49 -38.61
N VAL A 303 -22.38 -17.06 -37.47
CA VAL A 303 -23.55 -17.95 -37.39
C VAL A 303 -24.83 -17.23 -37.81
N VAL A 304 -25.01 -15.99 -37.36
CA VAL A 304 -26.16 -15.15 -37.71
C VAL A 304 -26.15 -14.84 -39.21
N LEU A 305 -25.01 -14.40 -39.75
CA LEU A 305 -24.87 -14.14 -41.19
C LEU A 305 -25.18 -15.38 -42.04
N VAL A 306 -24.68 -16.56 -41.62
CA VAL A 306 -24.99 -17.82 -42.31
C VAL A 306 -26.49 -18.20 -42.17
N ALA A 307 -27.07 -17.99 -40.98
CA ALA A 307 -28.49 -18.26 -40.77
C ALA A 307 -29.38 -17.38 -41.65
N LEU A 308 -29.07 -16.10 -41.75
CA LEU A 308 -29.78 -15.15 -42.63
C LEU A 308 -29.59 -15.53 -44.10
N ALA A 309 -28.38 -15.86 -44.52
CA ALA A 309 -28.11 -16.30 -45.90
C ALA A 309 -28.89 -17.57 -46.29
N VAL A 310 -29.07 -18.49 -45.33
CA VAL A 310 -29.81 -19.75 -45.55
C VAL A 310 -31.31 -19.56 -45.47
N LEU A 311 -31.81 -18.73 -44.56
CA LEU A 311 -33.25 -18.53 -44.31
C LEU A 311 -33.87 -17.51 -45.25
N GLU A 312 -33.13 -16.49 -45.67
CA GLU A 312 -33.65 -15.34 -46.44
C GLU A 312 -33.08 -15.28 -47.85
N GLY A 313 -31.87 -15.82 -48.09
CA GLY A 313 -31.14 -15.60 -49.35
C GLY A 313 -30.68 -14.13 -49.44
N PHE A 314 -29.60 -13.88 -50.14
CA PHE A 314 -29.20 -12.52 -50.50
C PHE A 314 -29.72 -12.18 -51.88
N ASN A 315 -30.83 -11.47 -51.99
CA ASN A 315 -31.45 -11.11 -53.27
C ASN A 315 -30.93 -9.76 -53.79
N ASP A 316 -30.53 -8.86 -52.87
CA ASP A 316 -30.06 -7.53 -53.21
C ASP A 316 -28.84 -7.10 -52.35
N VAL A 317 -28.18 -6.01 -52.78
CA VAL A 317 -27.05 -5.41 -52.03
C VAL A 317 -27.52 -4.86 -50.68
N HIS A 318 -28.77 -4.46 -50.54
CA HIS A 318 -29.38 -4.00 -49.30
C HIS A 318 -29.40 -5.13 -48.24
N ASP A 319 -29.78 -6.34 -48.60
CA ASP A 319 -29.81 -7.49 -47.67
C ASP A 319 -28.42 -7.79 -47.09
N VAL A 320 -27.37 -7.59 -47.92
CA VAL A 320 -25.97 -7.75 -47.42
C VAL A 320 -25.56 -6.64 -46.46
N ILE A 321 -25.94 -5.40 -46.73
CA ILE A 321 -25.65 -4.24 -45.88
C ILE A 321 -26.35 -4.38 -44.52
N ASP A 322 -27.66 -4.73 -44.54
CA ASP A 322 -28.44 -4.89 -43.30
C ASP A 322 -27.91 -6.04 -42.44
N SER A 323 -27.53 -7.16 -43.09
CA SER A 323 -26.90 -8.29 -42.42
C SER A 323 -25.54 -7.91 -41.80
N LEU A 324 -24.77 -7.05 -42.47
CA LEU A 324 -23.50 -6.57 -41.98
C LEU A 324 -23.70 -5.57 -40.81
N LEU A 325 -24.68 -4.67 -40.88
CA LEU A 325 -25.05 -3.78 -39.78
C LEU A 325 -25.52 -4.57 -38.56
N LEU A 326 -26.27 -5.66 -38.76
CA LEU A 326 -26.65 -6.53 -37.67
C LEU A 326 -25.44 -7.26 -37.04
N ALA A 327 -24.50 -7.76 -37.84
CA ALA A 327 -23.28 -8.37 -37.34
C ALA A 327 -22.45 -7.36 -36.50
N VAL A 328 -22.40 -6.12 -36.96
CA VAL A 328 -21.76 -4.99 -36.21
C VAL A 328 -22.52 -4.69 -34.90
N SER A 329 -23.85 -4.66 -34.96
CA SER A 329 -24.68 -4.43 -33.74
C SER A 329 -24.45 -5.53 -32.70
N LEU A 330 -24.37 -6.79 -33.12
CA LEU A 330 -24.02 -7.92 -32.26
C LEU A 330 -22.60 -7.76 -31.65
N ALA A 331 -21.66 -7.32 -32.46
CA ALA A 331 -20.30 -7.11 -32.01
C ALA A 331 -20.22 -5.98 -30.94
N VAL A 332 -20.97 -4.91 -31.15
CA VAL A 332 -21.09 -3.79 -30.21
C VAL A 332 -21.73 -4.23 -28.88
N ALA A 333 -22.85 -4.98 -28.95
CA ALA A 333 -23.56 -5.48 -27.77
C ALA A 333 -22.71 -6.36 -26.86
N ALA A 334 -21.72 -7.03 -27.42
CA ALA A 334 -20.92 -8.01 -26.67
C ALA A 334 -19.75 -7.43 -25.89
N VAL A 335 -19.43 -6.20 -26.14
CA VAL A 335 -18.25 -5.60 -25.53
C VAL A 335 -18.61 -4.70 -24.37
N PRO A 336 -18.09 -5.02 -23.16
CA PRO A 336 -18.26 -4.16 -22.00
C PRO A 336 -17.41 -2.89 -22.15
N GLU A 337 -18.00 -1.84 -22.70
CA GLU A 337 -17.36 -0.53 -22.81
C GLU A 337 -17.01 0.02 -21.43
N GLY A 338 -15.84 0.64 -21.30
CA GLY A 338 -15.40 1.24 -20.03
C GLY A 338 -14.88 0.30 -18.96
N LEU A 339 -14.81 -1.03 -19.18
CA LEU A 339 -14.37 -2.01 -18.19
C LEU A 339 -13.01 -1.68 -17.58
N ALA A 340 -12.01 -1.37 -18.41
CA ALA A 340 -10.66 -1.02 -17.97
C ALA A 340 -10.64 0.29 -17.16
N ALA A 341 -11.41 1.30 -17.60
CA ALA A 341 -11.52 2.58 -16.93
C ALA A 341 -12.21 2.45 -15.56
N ILE A 342 -13.31 1.69 -15.48
CA ILE A 342 -14.01 1.41 -14.21
C ILE A 342 -13.08 0.69 -13.25
N LEU A 343 -12.32 -0.30 -13.71
CA LEU A 343 -11.34 -1.04 -12.90
C LEU A 343 -10.30 -0.10 -12.28
N THR A 344 -9.72 0.79 -13.08
CA THR A 344 -8.72 1.76 -12.62
C THR A 344 -9.31 2.71 -11.57
N VAL A 345 -10.52 3.22 -11.80
CA VAL A 345 -11.21 4.10 -10.84
C VAL A 345 -11.51 3.36 -9.53
N VAL A 346 -11.97 2.11 -9.59
CA VAL A 346 -12.27 1.30 -8.40
C VAL A 346 -10.99 1.05 -7.58
N LEU A 347 -9.88 0.70 -8.23
CA LEU A 347 -8.59 0.53 -7.56
C LEU A 347 -8.10 1.84 -6.93
N ALA A 348 -8.20 2.97 -7.65
CA ALA A 348 -7.77 4.28 -7.14
C ALA A 348 -8.59 4.71 -5.90
N LEU A 349 -9.93 4.57 -5.94
CA LEU A 349 -10.78 4.83 -4.79
C LEU A 349 -10.52 3.88 -3.62
N GLY A 350 -10.18 2.62 -3.92
CA GLY A 350 -9.77 1.65 -2.92
C GLY A 350 -8.49 2.07 -2.19
N VAL A 351 -7.48 2.50 -2.93
CA VAL A 351 -6.21 3.01 -2.35
C VAL A 351 -6.44 4.27 -1.52
N GLN A 352 -7.31 5.19 -1.95
CA GLN A 352 -7.69 6.35 -1.14
C GLN A 352 -8.33 5.95 0.19
N ARG A 353 -9.20 4.93 0.21
CA ARG A 353 -9.78 4.41 1.47
C ARG A 353 -8.71 3.80 2.37
N MET A 354 -7.77 3.02 1.82
CA MET A 354 -6.65 2.47 2.59
C MET A 354 -5.80 3.58 3.20
N ALA A 355 -5.47 4.63 2.44
CA ALA A 355 -4.73 5.78 2.93
C ALA A 355 -5.47 6.53 4.05
N ALA A 356 -6.79 6.67 3.95
CA ALA A 356 -7.62 7.24 5.02
C ALA A 356 -7.60 6.41 6.31
N HIS A 357 -7.20 5.14 6.23
CA HIS A 357 -6.99 4.22 7.36
C HIS A 357 -5.49 3.96 7.62
N ASN A 358 -4.63 4.92 7.36
CA ASN A 358 -3.19 4.89 7.63
C ASN A 358 -2.36 3.87 6.81
N ALA A 359 -2.95 3.22 5.81
CA ALA A 359 -2.25 2.29 4.92
C ALA A 359 -2.01 2.96 3.56
N ILE A 360 -0.82 3.50 3.33
CA ILE A 360 -0.47 4.23 2.11
C ILE A 360 0.16 3.24 1.11
N VAL A 361 -0.58 2.89 0.07
CA VAL A 361 -0.14 1.96 -0.98
C VAL A 361 0.48 2.75 -2.14
N LYS A 362 1.71 2.44 -2.52
CA LYS A 362 2.45 3.17 -3.56
C LYS A 362 2.05 2.83 -5.00
N LYS A 363 1.58 1.62 -5.23
CA LYS A 363 1.21 1.13 -6.57
C LYS A 363 -0.17 0.49 -6.56
N LEU A 364 -1.03 0.82 -7.52
CA LEU A 364 -2.41 0.33 -7.59
C LEU A 364 -2.52 -1.21 -7.58
N HIS A 365 -1.60 -1.90 -8.28
CA HIS A 365 -1.63 -3.37 -8.32
C HIS A 365 -1.33 -4.05 -6.98
N SER A 366 -0.66 -3.35 -6.06
CA SER A 366 -0.36 -3.91 -4.73
C SER A 366 -1.61 -4.15 -3.89
N VAL A 367 -2.73 -3.48 -4.20
CA VAL A 367 -4.03 -3.68 -3.54
C VAL A 367 -4.57 -5.09 -3.78
N GLU A 368 -4.45 -5.59 -5.02
CA GLU A 368 -4.88 -6.94 -5.39
C GLU A 368 -4.06 -8.00 -4.64
N THR A 369 -2.73 -7.82 -4.66
CA THR A 369 -1.79 -8.72 -3.98
C THR A 369 -2.05 -8.72 -2.48
N LEU A 370 -2.31 -7.55 -1.88
CA LEU A 370 -2.59 -7.39 -0.46
C LEU A 370 -3.85 -8.16 -0.02
N GLY A 371 -4.93 -8.10 -0.80
CA GLY A 371 -6.16 -8.87 -0.54
C GLY A 371 -5.96 -10.39 -0.62
N SER A 372 -4.89 -10.84 -1.27
CA SER A 372 -4.53 -12.26 -1.43
C SER A 372 -3.47 -12.73 -0.43
N ALA A 373 -2.97 -11.86 0.46
CA ALA A 373 -1.95 -12.22 1.45
C ALA A 373 -2.36 -13.46 2.26
N SER A 374 -1.45 -14.46 2.33
CA SER A 374 -1.62 -15.70 3.08
C SER A 374 -0.71 -15.78 4.31
N VAL A 375 0.39 -15.03 4.30
CA VAL A 375 1.33 -14.92 5.43
C VAL A 375 1.68 -13.45 5.66
N ILE A 376 1.67 -13.03 6.93
CA ILE A 376 2.20 -11.73 7.35
C ILE A 376 3.40 -11.99 8.25
N CYS A 377 4.60 -11.68 7.74
CA CYS A 377 5.85 -11.67 8.49
C CYS A 377 6.03 -10.28 9.11
N SER A 378 6.08 -10.19 10.42
CA SER A 378 6.20 -8.93 11.14
C SER A 378 7.45 -8.90 12.01
N ASP A 379 8.18 -7.78 11.96
CA ASP A 379 9.13 -7.47 13.01
C ASP A 379 8.38 -7.25 14.33
N LYS A 380 9.02 -7.55 15.45
CA LYS A 380 8.44 -7.38 16.77
C LYS A 380 8.38 -5.91 17.17
N THR A 381 9.57 -5.26 17.15
CA THR A 381 9.78 -3.94 17.76
C THR A 381 9.10 -2.83 16.96
N GLY A 382 8.32 -1.98 17.64
CA GLY A 382 7.62 -0.86 17.01
C GLY A 382 6.39 -1.24 16.20
N THR A 383 6.27 -2.49 15.73
CA THR A 383 5.13 -2.97 14.92
C THR A 383 4.12 -3.75 15.75
N LEU A 384 4.55 -4.86 16.37
CA LEU A 384 3.72 -5.67 17.28
C LEU A 384 3.72 -5.11 18.70
N THR A 385 4.78 -4.40 19.06
CA THR A 385 4.96 -3.72 20.33
C THR A 385 4.94 -2.20 20.12
N ARG A 386 4.88 -1.45 21.22
CA ARG A 386 4.80 0.02 21.19
C ARG A 386 6.12 0.74 20.98
N ASN A 387 7.25 0.01 21.09
CA ASN A 387 8.59 0.57 21.17
C ASN A 387 8.72 1.59 22.31
N GLU A 388 8.00 1.34 23.41
CA GLU A 388 7.95 2.19 24.62
C GLU A 388 8.46 1.36 25.77
N MET A 389 9.76 1.44 26.07
CA MET A 389 10.33 0.73 27.20
C MET A 389 9.62 1.12 28.51
N THR A 390 9.11 0.14 29.23
CA THR A 390 8.34 0.33 30.46
C THR A 390 8.91 -0.53 31.58
N VAL A 391 9.27 0.09 32.72
CA VAL A 391 9.57 -0.64 33.94
C VAL A 391 8.26 -1.18 34.52
N GLU A 392 8.10 -2.48 34.49
CA GLU A 392 6.90 -3.14 35.02
C GLU A 392 7.16 -3.86 36.35
N ARG A 393 8.39 -4.31 36.57
CA ARG A 393 8.79 -5.02 37.79
C ARG A 393 9.94 -4.28 38.48
N VAL A 394 9.87 -4.19 39.80
CA VAL A 394 11.01 -3.80 40.64
C VAL A 394 11.16 -4.86 41.69
N VAL A 395 12.32 -5.49 41.74
CA VAL A 395 12.66 -6.52 42.73
C VAL A 395 13.74 -5.99 43.67
N THR A 396 13.41 -5.98 44.91
CA THR A 396 14.28 -5.56 46.02
C THR A 396 14.62 -6.75 46.92
N PRO A 397 15.60 -6.62 47.80
CA PRO A 397 15.93 -7.69 48.76
C PRO A 397 14.77 -8.13 49.65
N SER A 398 13.82 -7.22 49.97
CA SER A 398 12.71 -7.49 50.86
C SER A 398 11.40 -7.93 50.14
N GLY A 399 11.32 -7.76 48.80
CA GLY A 399 10.14 -8.15 48.03
C GLY A 399 10.13 -7.60 46.61
N GLU A 400 9.04 -7.92 45.89
CA GLU A 400 8.81 -7.53 44.51
C GLU A 400 7.55 -6.69 44.38
N VAL A 401 7.58 -5.69 43.48
CA VAL A 401 6.41 -4.88 43.13
C VAL A 401 6.21 -4.82 41.63
N GLN A 402 4.94 -4.63 41.25
CA GLN A 402 4.56 -4.28 39.88
C GLN A 402 4.26 -2.79 39.80
N ILE A 403 4.82 -2.12 38.78
CA ILE A 403 4.48 -0.74 38.46
C ILE A 403 3.49 -0.75 37.31
N THR A 404 2.29 -0.20 37.57
CA THR A 404 1.23 -0.16 36.56
C THR A 404 1.38 1.06 35.63
N GLY A 405 0.63 1.05 34.52
CA GLY A 405 0.67 2.07 33.46
C GLY A 405 1.79 1.79 32.46
N THR A 406 1.46 1.93 31.18
CA THR A 406 2.38 1.69 30.05
C THR A 406 2.79 3.00 29.42
N GLY A 407 3.94 3.00 28.74
CA GLY A 407 4.45 4.14 28.00
C GLY A 407 5.09 5.21 28.89
N TYR A 408 5.32 6.38 28.26
CA TYR A 408 6.12 7.46 28.88
C TYR A 408 5.30 8.45 29.73
N ALA A 409 3.98 8.34 29.74
CA ALA A 409 3.17 9.11 30.68
C ALA A 409 3.44 8.63 32.13
N PRO A 410 3.79 9.54 33.09
CA PRO A 410 4.10 9.16 34.46
C PRO A 410 2.83 8.87 35.27
N GLU A 411 1.87 8.18 34.64
CA GLU A 411 0.59 7.75 35.20
C GLU A 411 0.66 6.28 35.57
N GLY A 412 0.40 5.97 36.83
CA GLY A 412 0.46 4.61 37.34
C GLY A 412 0.62 4.56 38.85
N ARG A 413 0.72 3.33 39.38
CA ARG A 413 0.91 3.08 40.78
C ARG A 413 1.74 1.82 41.02
N MET A 414 2.36 1.76 42.19
CA MET A 414 3.01 0.57 42.71
C MET A 414 1.96 -0.39 43.29
N VAL A 415 2.07 -1.66 42.94
CA VAL A 415 1.23 -2.75 43.45
C VAL A 415 2.13 -3.83 44.02
N MET A 416 1.92 -4.21 45.27
CA MET A 416 2.64 -5.31 45.92
C MET A 416 2.32 -6.64 45.26
N THR A 417 3.35 -7.47 45.07
CA THR A 417 3.19 -8.85 44.57
C THR A 417 3.36 -9.85 45.71
N GLY A 418 3.04 -11.14 45.50
CA GLY A 418 3.26 -12.18 46.50
C GLY A 418 2.32 -12.18 47.69
N GLY A 419 1.16 -11.52 47.58
CA GLY A 419 0.17 -11.55 48.67
C GLY A 419 0.47 -10.66 49.87
N VAL A 420 1.45 -9.75 49.77
CA VAL A 420 1.77 -8.76 50.82
C VAL A 420 0.65 -7.73 50.91
N SER A 421 0.07 -7.57 52.11
CA SER A 421 -0.96 -6.57 52.37
C SER A 421 -0.38 -5.15 52.21
N PRO A 422 -1.01 -4.24 51.46
CA PRO A 422 -0.51 -2.88 51.24
C PRO A 422 -0.31 -2.04 52.51
N GLU A 423 -1.00 -2.37 53.55
CA GLU A 423 -0.93 -1.64 54.88
C GLU A 423 0.05 -2.30 55.87
N SER A 424 0.78 -3.35 55.45
CA SER A 424 1.74 -4.04 56.31
C SER A 424 3.05 -3.26 56.43
N GLU A 425 3.77 -3.44 57.56
CA GLU A 425 5.13 -2.95 57.74
C GLU A 425 6.10 -3.45 56.63
N GLN A 426 5.89 -4.69 56.19
CA GLN A 426 6.63 -5.28 55.08
C GLN A 426 6.40 -4.52 53.78
N ALA A 427 5.17 -4.08 53.47
CA ALA A 427 4.88 -3.29 52.29
C ALA A 427 5.61 -1.93 52.32
N GLN A 428 5.67 -1.29 53.49
CA GLN A 428 6.41 -0.01 53.65
C GLN A 428 7.93 -0.18 53.45
N ILE A 429 8.50 -1.27 53.98
CA ILE A 429 9.93 -1.60 53.75
C ILE A 429 10.19 -1.80 52.28
N VAL A 430 9.40 -2.59 51.60
CA VAL A 430 9.56 -2.82 50.14
C VAL A 430 9.40 -1.53 49.34
N ALA A 431 8.43 -0.66 49.72
CA ALA A 431 8.21 0.62 49.05
C ALA A 431 9.43 1.56 49.18
N ASP A 432 10.02 1.61 50.37
CA ASP A 432 11.22 2.41 50.58
C ASP A 432 12.45 1.90 49.80
N GLU A 433 12.61 0.58 49.73
CA GLU A 433 13.64 -0.05 48.90
C GLU A 433 13.41 0.18 47.38
N VAL A 434 12.17 0.11 46.92
CA VAL A 434 11.80 0.41 45.53
C VAL A 434 12.15 1.84 45.16
N VAL A 435 11.82 2.79 46.04
CA VAL A 435 12.20 4.20 45.83
C VAL A 435 13.72 4.36 45.80
N ALA A 436 14.47 3.68 46.68
CA ALA A 436 15.93 3.74 46.69
C ALA A 436 16.55 3.17 45.39
N THR A 437 16.01 2.07 44.89
CA THR A 437 16.38 1.43 43.62
C THR A 437 16.13 2.37 42.44
N LEU A 438 14.93 2.92 42.32
CA LEU A 438 14.58 3.81 41.21
C LEU A 438 15.31 5.18 41.29
N VAL A 439 15.63 5.68 42.47
CA VAL A 439 16.49 6.88 42.63
C VAL A 439 17.87 6.59 42.06
N ALA A 440 18.48 5.45 42.37
CA ALA A 440 19.80 5.09 41.87
C ALA A 440 19.80 5.00 40.32
N GLY A 441 18.83 4.31 39.75
CA GLY A 441 18.70 4.17 38.28
C GLY A 441 18.40 5.50 37.58
N THR A 442 17.60 6.37 38.19
CA THR A 442 17.28 7.70 37.64
C THR A 442 18.45 8.68 37.71
N LEU A 443 19.29 8.60 38.73
CA LEU A 443 20.46 9.44 38.84
C LEU A 443 21.58 8.96 37.89
N ALA A 444 21.84 7.68 37.80
CA ALA A 444 22.77 7.11 36.84
C ALA A 444 22.11 7.04 35.42
N ASN A 445 21.87 8.20 34.80
CA ASN A 445 21.03 8.33 33.60
C ASN A 445 21.36 9.60 32.82
N ASP A 446 21.33 9.52 31.49
CA ASP A 446 21.51 10.62 30.54
C ASP A 446 20.24 10.98 29.79
N GLY A 447 19.18 10.22 30.01
CA GLY A 447 17.88 10.46 29.37
C GLY A 447 17.10 11.62 30.02
N GLU A 448 16.20 12.20 29.28
CA GLU A 448 15.28 13.26 29.73
C GLU A 448 13.85 12.97 29.31
N LEU A 449 12.90 13.28 30.19
CA LEU A 449 11.47 13.18 29.94
C LEU A 449 10.85 14.58 29.95
N ARG A 450 10.31 15.01 28.80
CA ARG A 450 9.67 16.31 28.57
C ARG A 450 8.19 16.17 28.30
N GLU A 451 7.42 17.17 28.66
CA GLU A 451 6.02 17.30 28.28
C GLU A 451 5.88 18.45 27.28
N GLU A 452 5.50 18.12 26.02
CA GLU A 452 5.27 19.09 24.97
C GLU A 452 3.85 18.92 24.41
N ASN A 453 3.08 20.01 24.41
CA ASN A 453 1.69 20.02 23.89
C ASN A 453 0.77 18.93 24.49
N GLY A 454 0.97 18.56 25.77
CA GLY A 454 0.21 17.51 26.47
C GLY A 454 0.60 16.09 26.08
N ARG A 455 1.74 15.93 25.41
CA ARG A 455 2.37 14.63 25.11
C ARG A 455 3.70 14.51 25.80
N TRP A 456 4.01 13.29 26.23
CA TRP A 456 5.29 12.99 26.87
C TRP A 456 6.27 12.52 25.79
N GLU A 457 7.38 13.23 25.67
CA GLU A 457 8.46 12.95 24.72
C GLU A 457 9.73 12.60 25.46
N ILE A 458 10.54 11.74 24.86
CA ILE A 458 11.80 11.28 25.43
C ILE A 458 12.98 11.86 24.66
N VAL A 459 14.06 12.17 25.39
CA VAL A 459 15.36 12.51 24.82
C VAL A 459 16.37 11.53 25.40
N GLY A 460 17.12 10.81 24.56
CA GLY A 460 18.09 9.79 24.96
C GLY A 460 17.57 8.35 24.83
N ASP A 461 18.23 7.41 25.50
CA ASP A 461 17.92 5.98 25.40
C ASP A 461 16.57 5.65 26.06
N PRO A 462 15.64 4.94 25.36
CA PRO A 462 14.33 4.56 25.89
C PRO A 462 14.38 3.73 27.18
N THR A 463 15.40 2.87 27.33
CA THR A 463 15.62 2.07 28.54
C THR A 463 15.93 2.97 29.73
N GLU A 464 16.74 3.99 29.51
CA GLU A 464 17.11 4.96 30.54
C GLU A 464 15.91 5.81 30.97
N VAL A 465 15.17 6.35 30.02
CA VAL A 465 14.01 7.18 30.32
C VAL A 465 12.90 6.38 31.03
N SER A 466 12.79 5.07 30.79
CA SER A 466 11.84 4.21 31.49
C SER A 466 12.01 4.22 33.01
N LEU A 467 13.25 4.36 33.51
CA LEU A 467 13.57 4.49 34.92
C LEU A 467 13.06 5.83 35.49
N ILE A 468 13.20 6.92 34.73
CA ILE A 468 12.70 8.26 35.11
C ILE A 468 11.17 8.23 35.23
N VAL A 469 10.50 7.60 34.26
CA VAL A 469 9.04 7.44 34.26
C VAL A 469 8.59 6.62 35.47
N ALA A 470 9.24 5.50 35.75
CA ALA A 470 8.94 4.66 36.92
C ALA A 470 9.14 5.40 38.24
N ALA A 471 10.22 6.16 38.35
CA ALA A 471 10.50 6.99 39.53
C ALA A 471 9.41 8.05 39.75
N ARG A 472 8.94 8.70 38.70
CA ARG A 472 7.83 9.67 38.78
C ARG A 472 6.50 8.98 39.17
N LYS A 473 6.18 7.78 38.65
CA LYS A 473 4.99 7.00 39.03
C LYS A 473 4.95 6.69 40.55
N VAL A 474 6.12 6.46 41.16
CA VAL A 474 6.23 6.22 42.62
C VAL A 474 6.55 7.48 43.44
N LYS A 475 6.53 8.66 42.81
CA LYS A 475 6.79 9.99 43.46
C LYS A 475 8.16 10.09 44.10
N ALA A 476 9.19 9.53 43.49
CA ALA A 476 10.58 9.59 43.97
C ALA A 476 11.29 10.92 43.71
N ASP A 477 10.68 11.86 42.96
CA ASP A 477 11.27 13.14 42.54
C ASP A 477 11.86 13.97 43.70
N ARG A 478 11.21 13.93 44.88
CA ARG A 478 11.70 14.68 46.05
C ARG A 478 13.05 14.15 46.54
N LYS A 479 13.28 12.83 46.42
CA LYS A 479 14.54 12.21 46.82
C LYS A 479 15.64 12.45 45.77
N ILE A 480 15.29 12.52 44.51
CA ILE A 480 16.23 12.79 43.39
C ILE A 480 16.77 14.24 43.47
N LYS A 481 15.89 15.21 43.72
CA LYS A 481 16.24 16.66 43.74
C LYS A 481 17.29 17.06 44.77
N ARG A 482 17.57 16.23 45.77
CA ARG A 482 18.60 16.50 46.75
C ARG A 482 20.04 16.26 46.25
N TYR A 483 20.16 15.54 45.13
CA TYR A 483 21.46 15.18 44.58
C TYR A 483 21.82 16.10 43.41
N THR A 484 23.09 16.55 43.40
CA THR A 484 23.66 17.32 42.29
C THR A 484 24.81 16.53 41.69
N ARG A 485 24.73 16.23 40.39
CA ARG A 485 25.74 15.47 39.64
C ARG A 485 27.05 16.25 39.58
N VAL A 486 28.16 15.62 39.93
CA VAL A 486 29.51 16.21 39.94
C VAL A 486 30.49 15.43 39.09
N GLY A 487 30.19 14.22 38.72
CA GLY A 487 31.02 13.38 37.84
C GLY A 487 30.27 12.22 37.24
N GLU A 488 30.87 11.63 36.22
CA GLU A 488 30.27 10.57 35.43
C GLU A 488 31.32 9.57 34.95
N ILE A 489 30.94 8.30 34.92
CA ILE A 489 31.64 7.20 34.23
C ILE A 489 30.66 6.59 33.26
N PRO A 490 30.81 6.87 31.93
CA PRO A 490 29.79 6.54 30.95
C PRO A 490 29.61 5.03 30.70
N PHE A 491 28.48 4.65 30.13
CA PHE A 491 28.22 3.28 29.70
C PHE A 491 29.14 2.89 28.55
N THR A 492 29.71 1.70 28.59
CA THR A 492 30.31 1.05 27.43
C THR A 492 29.87 -0.41 27.36
N SER A 493 29.80 -0.96 26.14
CA SER A 493 29.39 -2.36 25.89
C SER A 493 30.35 -3.38 26.54
N GLU A 494 31.60 -3.02 26.75
CA GLU A 494 32.61 -3.84 27.43
C GLU A 494 32.38 -3.86 28.92
N ARG A 495 32.12 -2.69 29.53
CA ARG A 495 31.86 -2.55 30.97
C ARG A 495 30.47 -3.00 31.38
N LYS A 496 29.48 -2.90 30.51
CA LYS A 496 28.05 -3.20 30.72
C LYS A 496 27.41 -2.50 31.92
N ARG A 497 27.98 -1.35 32.34
CA ARG A 497 27.52 -0.51 33.46
C ARG A 497 27.89 0.95 33.25
N MET A 498 27.15 1.83 33.89
CA MET A 498 27.45 3.25 34.01
C MET A 498 27.32 3.66 35.46
N SER A 499 28.02 4.74 35.83
CA SER A 499 27.97 5.31 37.19
C SER A 499 28.01 6.83 37.15
N ILE A 500 27.31 7.44 38.07
CA ILE A 500 27.47 8.88 38.35
C ILE A 500 27.89 9.10 39.78
N ILE A 501 28.57 10.21 39.99
CA ILE A 501 28.90 10.71 41.31
C ILE A 501 28.06 11.96 41.56
N ALA A 502 27.34 11.98 42.68
CA ALA A 502 26.47 13.09 43.04
C ALA A 502 26.69 13.55 44.48
N LYS A 503 26.51 14.84 44.69
CA LYS A 503 26.60 15.51 45.95
C LYS A 503 25.26 15.54 46.65
N ASP A 504 25.18 15.11 47.92
CA ASP A 504 23.95 15.09 48.69
C ASP A 504 23.82 16.41 49.48
N SER A 505 22.87 17.26 49.09
CA SER A 505 22.63 18.56 49.76
C SER A 505 22.09 18.43 51.20
N THR A 506 21.65 17.22 51.59
CA THR A 506 21.06 16.98 52.94
C THR A 506 22.03 16.31 53.90
N ASP A 507 23.21 15.83 53.45
CA ASP A 507 24.23 15.18 54.27
C ASP A 507 25.60 15.82 54.11
N SER A 508 25.70 17.07 54.51
CA SER A 508 26.98 17.81 54.55
C SER A 508 27.76 17.77 53.22
N ASP A 509 27.04 17.78 52.15
CA ASP A 509 27.60 17.73 50.78
C ASP A 509 28.48 16.48 50.50
N LYS A 510 28.29 15.40 51.24
CA LYS A 510 28.98 14.12 50.95
C LYS A 510 28.64 13.57 49.54
N LEU A 511 29.63 12.91 48.97
CA LEU A 511 29.46 12.29 47.66
C LEU A 511 28.81 10.91 47.78
N THR A 512 28.00 10.57 46.82
CA THR A 512 27.43 9.22 46.62
C THR A 512 27.62 8.79 45.18
N VAL A 513 28.16 7.60 44.98
CA VAL A 513 28.21 6.93 43.66
C VAL A 513 26.89 6.19 43.47
N PHE A 514 26.25 6.37 42.32
CA PHE A 514 25.10 5.61 41.88
C PHE A 514 25.50 4.88 40.61
N ALA A 515 25.23 3.56 40.56
CA ALA A 515 25.61 2.70 39.45
C ALA A 515 24.42 1.87 38.98
N LYS A 516 24.26 1.75 37.66
CA LYS A 516 23.33 0.84 37.04
C LYS A 516 24.06 -0.03 36.00
N GLY A 517 23.55 -1.23 35.72
CA GLY A 517 24.13 -2.10 34.72
C GLY A 517 23.52 -3.48 34.67
N ALA A 518 24.14 -4.35 33.86
CA ALA A 518 23.76 -5.76 33.81
C ALA A 518 23.89 -6.36 35.22
N PRO A 519 22.83 -7.00 35.76
CA PRO A 519 22.78 -7.44 37.14
C PRO A 519 23.92 -8.39 37.53
N ASP A 520 24.28 -9.32 36.63
CA ASP A 520 25.37 -10.27 36.79
C ASP A 520 26.75 -9.58 36.93
N VAL A 521 26.96 -8.53 36.12
CA VAL A 521 28.19 -7.75 36.15
C VAL A 521 28.21 -6.85 37.38
N LEU A 522 27.14 -6.04 37.58
CA LEU A 522 27.10 -5.06 38.69
C LEU A 522 27.21 -5.76 40.05
N LEU A 523 26.60 -6.94 40.19
CA LEU A 523 26.64 -7.75 41.42
C LEU A 523 28.07 -8.14 41.82
N SER A 524 28.99 -8.29 40.84
CA SER A 524 30.40 -8.60 41.14
C SER A 524 31.16 -7.44 41.86
N TYR A 525 30.69 -6.20 41.70
CA TYR A 525 31.24 -5.00 42.34
C TYR A 525 30.53 -4.66 43.67
N CYS A 526 29.45 -5.45 44.02
CA CYS A 526 28.74 -5.27 45.28
C CYS A 526 29.29 -6.19 46.37
N THR A 527 29.62 -5.59 47.51
CA THR A 527 30.06 -6.32 48.73
C THR A 527 29.00 -6.27 49.81
N ARG A 528 28.02 -5.38 49.68
CA ARG A 528 26.94 -5.13 50.62
C ARG A 528 25.59 -5.14 49.93
N ILE A 529 24.54 -5.31 50.72
CA ILE A 529 23.15 -5.32 50.29
C ILE A 529 22.29 -4.50 51.28
N ARG A 530 21.30 -3.79 50.75
CA ARG A 530 20.34 -3.01 51.54
C ARG A 530 19.10 -3.86 51.82
N VAL A 531 18.79 -4.15 53.06
CA VAL A 531 17.62 -4.92 53.50
C VAL A 531 16.88 -4.13 54.58
N GLY A 532 15.65 -3.72 54.36
CA GLY A 532 14.82 -3.02 55.33
C GLY A 532 15.42 -1.72 55.85
N GLY A 533 16.11 -0.94 55.03
CA GLY A 533 16.80 0.27 55.43
C GLY A 533 18.19 0.06 56.08
N GLN A 534 18.55 -1.18 56.40
CA GLN A 534 19.87 -1.53 56.94
C GLN A 534 20.79 -2.06 55.84
N VAL A 535 22.07 -1.70 55.95
CA VAL A 535 23.11 -2.20 55.04
C VAL A 535 23.88 -3.30 55.74
N ARG A 536 23.91 -4.50 55.14
CA ARG A 536 24.69 -5.65 55.64
C ARG A 536 25.58 -6.22 54.57
N LYS A 537 26.52 -7.10 54.95
CA LYS A 537 27.38 -7.81 54.01
C LYS A 537 26.52 -8.68 53.07
N LEU A 538 26.84 -8.67 51.79
CA LEU A 538 26.25 -9.53 50.79
C LEU A 538 26.76 -10.96 50.93
N THR A 539 25.88 -11.93 51.10
CA THR A 539 26.22 -13.36 51.24
C THR A 539 26.14 -14.06 49.91
N GLU A 540 26.73 -15.27 49.82
CA GLU A 540 26.64 -16.09 48.62
C GLU A 540 25.19 -16.55 48.34
N GLY A 541 24.40 -16.78 49.40
CA GLY A 541 22.98 -17.07 49.23
C GLY A 541 22.17 -15.90 48.62
N ASP A 542 22.53 -14.65 49.00
CA ASP A 542 21.91 -13.48 48.39
C ASP A 542 22.27 -13.40 46.88
N ARG A 543 23.54 -13.65 46.51
CA ARG A 543 24.01 -13.66 45.13
C ARG A 543 23.21 -14.68 44.27
N GLN A 544 23.10 -15.91 44.78
CA GLN A 544 22.36 -16.98 44.11
C GLN A 544 20.88 -16.62 43.94
N SER A 545 20.24 -16.02 44.98
CA SER A 545 18.85 -15.58 44.91
C SER A 545 18.64 -14.48 43.88
N ILE A 546 19.55 -13.50 43.80
CA ILE A 546 19.51 -12.40 42.82
C ILE A 546 19.65 -12.98 41.39
N LEU A 547 20.62 -13.85 41.16
CA LEU A 547 20.86 -14.47 39.83
C LEU A 547 19.66 -15.36 39.40
N ALA A 548 19.08 -16.14 40.31
CA ALA A 548 17.87 -16.90 40.04
C ALA A 548 16.68 -15.99 39.68
N THR A 549 16.61 -14.79 40.30
CA THR A 549 15.58 -13.80 39.95
C THR A 549 15.83 -13.20 38.57
N VAL A 550 17.09 -12.95 38.19
CA VAL A 550 17.46 -12.51 36.84
C VAL A 550 17.01 -13.55 35.80
N GLU A 551 17.28 -14.84 36.03
CA GLU A 551 16.84 -15.91 35.15
C GLU A 551 15.31 -15.99 35.04
N ARG A 552 14.59 -15.86 36.15
CA ARG A 552 13.14 -15.84 36.18
C ARG A 552 12.57 -14.66 35.37
N LEU A 553 13.03 -13.44 35.65
CA LEU A 553 12.56 -12.26 34.91
C LEU A 553 12.93 -12.33 33.42
N SER A 554 14.10 -12.86 33.08
CA SER A 554 14.49 -13.07 31.70
C SER A 554 13.60 -14.11 30.98
N SER A 555 13.20 -15.17 31.70
CA SER A 555 12.26 -16.17 31.16
C SER A 555 10.84 -15.61 31.00
N GLU A 556 10.51 -14.56 31.77
CA GLU A 556 9.28 -13.77 31.66
C GLU A 556 9.38 -12.63 30.65
N ALA A 557 10.43 -12.60 29.82
CA ALA A 557 10.69 -11.63 28.74
C ALA A 557 11.07 -10.21 29.22
N TYR A 558 11.46 -10.04 30.47
CA TYR A 558 11.95 -8.76 30.96
C TYR A 558 13.45 -8.55 30.67
N ARG A 559 13.80 -7.38 30.19
CA ARG A 559 15.17 -6.86 30.23
C ARG A 559 15.46 -6.41 31.65
N THR A 560 16.52 -6.95 32.28
CA THR A 560 16.87 -6.65 33.67
C THR A 560 18.01 -5.65 33.77
N LEU A 561 17.88 -4.67 34.65
CA LEU A 561 18.97 -3.79 35.09
C LEU A 561 19.10 -3.84 36.60
N GLY A 562 20.31 -3.98 37.07
CA GLY A 562 20.68 -3.90 38.49
C GLY A 562 21.01 -2.47 38.86
N GLU A 563 20.69 -2.12 40.11
CA GLU A 563 20.88 -0.80 40.68
C GLU A 563 21.67 -0.87 42.02
N ALA A 564 22.72 -0.08 42.11
CA ALA A 564 23.56 -0.07 43.31
C ALA A 564 23.99 1.36 43.67
N CYS A 565 24.43 1.54 44.89
CA CYS A 565 24.99 2.83 45.34
C CYS A 565 26.16 2.64 46.29
N ARG A 566 27.00 3.66 46.45
CA ARG A 566 28.06 3.74 47.45
C ARG A 566 28.13 5.15 48.01
N PRO A 567 27.66 5.38 49.24
CA PRO A 567 27.98 6.62 49.96
C PRO A 567 29.48 6.71 50.23
N LEU A 568 30.06 7.84 49.92
CA LEU A 568 31.46 8.16 50.23
C LEU A 568 31.51 9.05 51.50
N GLU A 569 32.45 8.78 52.38
CA GLU A 569 32.62 9.57 53.63
C GLU A 569 33.27 10.95 53.41
N THR A 570 33.45 11.30 52.13
CA THR A 570 34.17 12.57 51.75
C THR A 570 33.28 13.41 50.84
N GLY A 571 33.49 14.73 50.84
CA GLY A 571 32.87 15.70 49.92
C GLY A 571 33.71 15.99 48.67
N SER A 572 34.89 15.35 48.52
CA SER A 572 35.80 15.53 47.37
C SER A 572 36.23 14.18 46.79
N LEU A 573 36.23 14.06 45.48
CA LEU A 573 36.74 12.86 44.77
C LEU A 573 38.24 12.64 44.96
N ALA A 574 39.00 13.72 45.20
CA ALA A 574 40.43 13.65 45.44
C ALA A 574 40.79 12.90 46.74
N ASP A 575 39.83 12.83 47.68
CA ASP A 575 40.01 12.16 48.97
C ASP A 575 39.55 10.69 48.95
N VAL A 576 39.06 10.18 47.79
CA VAL A 576 38.66 8.80 47.66
C VAL A 576 39.90 7.90 47.52
N PRO A 577 40.05 6.85 48.35
CA PRO A 577 41.19 5.97 48.26
C PRO A 577 41.31 5.31 46.89
N GLY A 578 42.51 5.40 46.28
CA GLY A 578 42.79 4.82 44.96
C GLY A 578 42.51 5.76 43.77
N VAL A 579 41.92 6.94 43.98
CA VAL A 579 41.75 7.94 42.93
C VAL A 579 43.05 8.73 42.73
N SER A 580 43.51 8.81 41.49
CA SER A 580 44.71 9.52 41.11
C SER A 580 44.43 11.02 40.91
N VAL A 581 45.26 11.85 41.53
CA VAL A 581 45.21 13.33 41.40
C VAL A 581 46.46 13.84 40.70
N ASN A 582 46.34 14.90 39.92
CA ASN A 582 47.47 15.58 39.30
C ASN A 582 48.26 16.43 40.31
N ALA A 583 49.37 17.04 39.91
CA ALA A 583 50.21 17.88 40.76
C ALA A 583 49.47 19.13 41.33
N ALA A 584 48.32 19.48 40.78
CA ALA A 584 47.47 20.59 41.27
C ALA A 584 46.36 20.11 42.22
N GLY A 585 46.34 18.81 42.62
CA GLY A 585 45.29 18.23 43.47
C GLY A 585 43.93 18.02 42.79
N GLN A 586 43.88 18.09 41.46
CA GLN A 586 42.67 17.84 40.68
C GLN A 586 42.64 16.37 40.19
N VAL A 587 41.49 15.76 40.23
CA VAL A 587 41.28 14.41 39.66
C VAL A 587 41.46 14.52 38.15
N SER A 588 42.27 13.61 37.57
CA SER A 588 42.39 13.42 36.14
C SER A 588 41.05 12.91 35.59
N ASP A 589 40.97 12.40 34.38
CA ASP A 589 39.71 11.91 33.84
C ASP A 589 39.03 10.94 34.83
N ILE A 590 37.76 11.23 35.18
CA ILE A 590 36.95 10.42 36.10
C ILE A 590 36.71 9.01 35.56
N ALA A 591 36.62 8.88 34.26
CA ALA A 591 36.41 7.58 33.60
C ALA A 591 37.60 6.63 33.83
N ASP A 592 38.80 7.15 33.89
CA ASP A 592 40.02 6.37 34.17
C ASP A 592 40.12 5.88 35.63
N GLN A 593 39.30 6.46 36.53
CA GLN A 593 39.26 6.10 37.94
C GLN A 593 38.14 5.10 38.30
N ALA A 594 37.50 4.49 37.29
CA ALA A 594 36.33 3.62 37.45
C ALA A 594 36.54 2.50 38.49
N GLU A 595 37.70 1.85 38.49
CA GLU A 595 38.01 0.77 39.44
C GLU A 595 38.01 1.19 40.90
N ALA A 596 38.51 2.37 41.20
CA ALA A 596 38.55 2.92 42.56
C ALA A 596 37.15 3.43 43.02
N ILE A 597 36.36 3.98 42.11
CA ILE A 597 35.07 4.58 42.38
C ILE A 597 33.96 3.56 42.50
N GLU A 598 33.93 2.55 41.57
CA GLU A 598 32.88 1.54 41.45
C GLU A 598 33.12 0.28 42.32
N THR A 599 33.93 0.35 43.30
CA THR A 599 34.17 -0.76 44.26
C THR A 599 33.29 -0.61 45.50
N ASP A 600 33.11 -1.74 46.22
CA ASP A 600 32.36 -1.77 47.51
C ASP A 600 30.94 -1.23 47.42
N LEU A 601 30.26 -1.50 46.32
CA LEU A 601 28.89 -1.07 46.08
C LEU A 601 27.89 -1.80 47.00
N ILE A 602 26.77 -1.12 47.26
CA ILE A 602 25.61 -1.64 47.99
C ILE A 602 24.54 -1.99 46.96
N TRP A 603 24.16 -3.24 46.87
CA TRP A 603 23.05 -3.67 46.05
C TRP A 603 21.72 -3.12 46.58
N ASN A 604 21.00 -2.32 45.81
CA ASN A 604 19.67 -1.81 46.13
C ASN A 604 18.55 -2.68 45.63
N GLY A 605 18.64 -3.20 44.40
CA GLY A 605 17.62 -3.96 43.74
C GLY A 605 17.85 -4.05 42.25
N MET A 606 16.86 -4.55 41.52
CA MET A 606 16.83 -4.60 40.08
C MET A 606 15.47 -4.24 39.52
N VAL A 607 15.44 -3.80 38.28
CA VAL A 607 14.20 -3.52 37.52
C VAL A 607 14.05 -4.51 36.37
N GLY A 608 12.80 -4.90 36.07
CA GLY A 608 12.38 -5.62 34.89
C GLY A 608 11.68 -4.68 33.93
N ILE A 609 12.26 -4.48 32.74
CA ILE A 609 11.84 -3.56 31.70
C ILE A 609 11.29 -4.37 30.54
N ILE A 610 10.16 -3.98 29.99
CA ILE A 610 9.56 -4.64 28.85
C ILE A 610 9.09 -3.61 27.83
N ASP A 611 9.15 -3.97 26.55
CA ASP A 611 8.44 -3.28 25.47
C ASP A 611 7.07 -3.94 25.33
N PRO A 612 5.98 -3.33 25.81
CA PRO A 612 4.69 -3.97 25.90
C PRO A 612 4.06 -4.20 24.52
N PRO A 613 3.41 -5.35 24.30
CA PRO A 613 2.65 -5.57 23.08
C PRO A 613 1.50 -4.56 22.98
N ARG A 614 1.17 -4.17 21.75
CA ARG A 614 -0.01 -3.34 21.48
C ARG A 614 -1.27 -4.14 21.77
N THR A 615 -2.21 -3.59 22.51
CA THR A 615 -3.44 -4.29 22.96
C THR A 615 -4.32 -4.73 21.79
N GLU A 616 -4.40 -3.91 20.75
CA GLU A 616 -5.21 -4.15 19.54
C GLU A 616 -4.63 -5.23 18.61
N VAL A 617 -3.33 -5.54 18.70
CA VAL A 617 -2.67 -6.52 17.83
C VAL A 617 -3.21 -7.93 18.07
N ARG A 618 -3.54 -8.29 19.31
CA ARG A 618 -4.10 -9.61 19.62
C ARG A 618 -5.41 -9.89 18.88
N ASP A 619 -6.29 -8.90 18.82
CA ASP A 619 -7.57 -9.02 18.12
C ASP A 619 -7.34 -9.12 16.60
N SER A 620 -6.38 -8.36 16.07
CA SER A 620 -6.00 -8.38 14.67
C SER A 620 -5.35 -9.70 14.27
N VAL A 621 -4.49 -10.30 15.11
CA VAL A 621 -3.94 -11.64 14.89
C VAL A 621 -5.06 -12.69 14.87
N THR A 622 -6.01 -12.60 15.80
CA THR A 622 -7.16 -13.49 15.83
C THR A 622 -7.99 -13.38 14.55
N GLU A 623 -8.24 -12.16 14.07
CA GLU A 623 -8.94 -11.92 12.81
C GLU A 623 -8.15 -12.45 11.59
N ALA A 624 -6.83 -12.24 11.56
CA ALA A 624 -5.96 -12.77 10.51
C ALA A 624 -6.02 -14.30 10.46
N HIS A 625 -5.94 -14.98 11.61
CA HIS A 625 -6.05 -16.44 11.68
C HIS A 625 -7.45 -16.94 11.21
N ARG A 626 -8.52 -16.25 11.58
CA ARG A 626 -9.89 -16.55 11.09
C ARG A 626 -9.97 -16.40 9.58
N ALA A 627 -9.25 -15.44 9.02
CA ALA A 627 -9.14 -15.18 7.59
C ALA A 627 -8.22 -16.17 6.85
N GLY A 628 -7.65 -17.15 7.55
CA GLY A 628 -6.69 -18.11 7.01
C GLY A 628 -5.31 -17.53 6.73
N ILE A 629 -4.99 -16.39 7.32
CA ILE A 629 -3.70 -15.70 7.18
C ILE A 629 -2.83 -16.10 8.37
N ARG A 630 -1.65 -16.62 8.09
CA ARG A 630 -0.67 -16.99 9.10
C ARG A 630 0.15 -15.76 9.49
N THR A 631 0.28 -15.49 10.78
CA THR A 631 1.16 -14.45 11.31
C THR A 631 2.48 -15.07 11.74
N VAL A 632 3.59 -14.49 11.30
CA VAL A 632 4.96 -14.91 11.60
C VAL A 632 5.68 -13.74 12.26
N MET A 633 6.29 -13.98 13.43
CA MET A 633 7.12 -13.01 14.13
C MET A 633 8.60 -13.25 13.82
N ILE A 634 9.32 -12.21 13.45
CA ILE A 634 10.76 -12.25 13.17
C ILE A 634 11.43 -11.16 14.01
N THR A 635 12.44 -11.51 14.84
CA THR A 635 13.04 -10.54 15.76
C THR A 635 14.50 -10.85 16.04
N GLY A 636 15.29 -9.80 16.38
CA GLY A 636 16.63 -9.93 16.95
C GLY A 636 16.66 -10.35 18.43
N ASP A 637 15.50 -10.37 19.11
CA ASP A 637 15.38 -10.65 20.54
C ASP A 637 15.74 -12.10 20.91
N HIS A 638 15.87 -12.31 22.22
CA HIS A 638 16.08 -13.64 22.80
C HIS A 638 14.87 -14.57 22.51
N PRO A 639 15.09 -15.87 22.19
CA PRO A 639 14.01 -16.82 21.84
C PRO A 639 12.89 -16.92 22.86
N LEU A 640 13.20 -16.86 24.16
CA LEU A 640 12.19 -16.93 25.23
C LEU A 640 11.30 -15.67 25.23
N THR A 641 11.89 -14.49 25.02
CA THR A 641 11.18 -13.22 24.91
C THR A 641 10.23 -13.22 23.71
N ALA A 642 10.76 -13.68 22.55
CA ALA A 642 9.98 -13.77 21.31
C ALA A 642 8.80 -14.75 21.46
N ALA A 643 9.04 -15.94 22.01
CA ALA A 643 8.01 -16.95 22.23
C ALA A 643 6.92 -16.47 23.20
N ARG A 644 7.31 -15.76 24.29
CA ARG A 644 6.35 -15.20 25.24
C ARG A 644 5.45 -14.16 24.61
N ILE A 645 6.02 -13.16 23.94
CA ILE A 645 5.25 -12.09 23.26
C ILE A 645 4.34 -12.69 22.18
N ALA A 646 4.86 -13.63 21.37
CA ALA A 646 4.07 -14.30 20.34
C ALA A 646 2.89 -15.10 20.93
N SER A 647 3.07 -15.73 22.10
CA SER A 647 2.00 -16.41 22.81
C SER A 647 0.97 -15.44 23.38
N ASP A 648 1.40 -14.32 23.97
CA ASP A 648 0.51 -13.29 24.49
C ASP A 648 -0.34 -12.65 23.41
N LEU A 649 0.21 -12.50 22.20
CA LEU A 649 -0.49 -12.02 21.00
C LEU A 649 -1.32 -13.09 20.29
N GLY A 650 -1.20 -14.38 20.68
CA GLY A 650 -1.92 -15.48 20.04
C GLY A 650 -1.34 -15.96 18.70
N ILE A 651 -0.10 -15.58 18.37
CA ILE A 651 0.61 -16.04 17.17
C ILE A 651 0.95 -17.52 17.29
N ILE A 652 1.36 -17.95 18.48
CA ILE A 652 1.64 -19.36 18.82
C ILE A 652 0.91 -19.78 20.09
N ALA A 653 0.76 -21.08 20.30
CA ALA A 653 0.27 -21.62 21.57
C ALA A 653 1.30 -21.40 22.70
N LYS A 654 0.88 -21.55 23.96
CA LYS A 654 1.73 -21.31 25.14
C LYS A 654 3.04 -22.09 25.13
N ASP A 655 3.06 -23.30 24.54
CA ASP A 655 4.23 -24.17 24.45
C ASP A 655 4.91 -24.11 23.08
N GLY A 656 4.56 -23.10 22.26
CA GLY A 656 5.15 -22.90 20.92
C GLY A 656 6.62 -22.54 20.98
N LYS A 657 7.40 -23.09 20.03
CA LYS A 657 8.86 -22.89 19.97
C LYS A 657 9.21 -21.77 19.01
N ALA A 658 10.32 -21.07 19.32
CA ALA A 658 11.01 -20.15 18.42
C ALA A 658 12.25 -20.86 17.85
N LEU A 659 12.54 -20.65 16.56
CA LEU A 659 13.82 -21.02 15.94
C LEU A 659 14.77 -19.84 15.98
N THR A 660 16.07 -20.13 16.18
CA THR A 660 17.11 -19.11 16.14
C THR A 660 17.77 -19.02 14.76
N GLY A 661 18.44 -17.89 14.48
CA GLY A 661 19.26 -17.73 13.27
C GLY A 661 20.31 -18.85 13.12
N ASP A 662 21.01 -19.18 14.21
CA ASP A 662 22.01 -20.28 14.21
C ASP A 662 21.39 -21.65 13.86
N GLN A 663 20.15 -21.90 14.29
CA GLN A 663 19.44 -23.13 13.94
C GLN A 663 18.99 -23.12 12.46
N LEU A 664 18.67 -21.95 11.90
CA LEU A 664 18.37 -21.83 10.46
C LEU A 664 19.61 -22.10 9.60
N ASP A 665 20.79 -21.61 10.02
CA ASP A 665 22.04 -21.82 9.29
C ASP A 665 22.55 -23.29 9.37
N GLN A 666 22.11 -24.06 10.37
CA GLN A 666 22.41 -25.48 10.50
C GLN A 666 21.51 -26.38 9.63
N LEU A 667 20.52 -25.85 8.96
CA LEU A 667 19.65 -26.63 8.07
C LEU A 667 20.43 -27.05 6.82
N PRO A 668 20.32 -28.34 6.39
CA PRO A 668 21.21 -28.90 5.37
C PRO A 668 20.91 -28.37 3.96
N ASP A 669 19.68 -28.01 3.66
CA ASP A 669 19.24 -27.62 2.33
C ASP A 669 17.94 -26.74 2.36
N GLU A 670 17.56 -26.24 1.21
CA GLU A 670 16.33 -25.44 1.06
C GLU A 670 15.04 -26.20 1.41
N ALA A 671 14.99 -27.51 1.16
CA ALA A 671 13.83 -28.33 1.49
C ALA A 671 13.63 -28.45 3.01
N ALA A 672 14.73 -28.55 3.77
CA ALA A 672 14.70 -28.51 5.23
C ALA A 672 14.26 -27.14 5.75
N LEU A 673 14.70 -26.06 5.11
CA LEU A 673 14.25 -24.69 5.41
C LEU A 673 12.75 -24.54 5.13
N ASP A 674 12.27 -24.99 3.96
CA ASP A 674 10.86 -24.91 3.59
C ASP A 674 9.97 -25.70 4.56
N LYS A 675 10.45 -26.87 5.04
CA LYS A 675 9.76 -27.61 6.09
C LYS A 675 9.73 -26.86 7.41
N ALA A 676 10.86 -26.32 7.85
CA ALA A 676 10.95 -25.56 9.10
C ALA A 676 10.04 -24.31 9.06
N THR A 677 10.05 -23.56 7.94
CA THR A 677 9.20 -22.37 7.77
C THR A 677 7.72 -22.70 7.64
N SER A 678 7.35 -23.91 7.20
CA SER A 678 5.95 -24.35 7.22
C SER A 678 5.40 -24.62 8.62
N GLU A 679 6.28 -25.04 9.56
CA GLU A 679 5.88 -25.48 10.90
C GLU A 679 6.03 -24.39 11.98
N VAL A 680 7.01 -23.49 11.85
CA VAL A 680 7.37 -22.52 12.89
C VAL A 680 6.98 -21.10 12.52
N SER A 681 6.36 -20.38 13.46
CA SER A 681 5.87 -19.00 13.27
C SER A 681 6.65 -17.94 14.06
N VAL A 682 7.74 -18.32 14.76
CA VAL A 682 8.55 -17.38 15.54
C VAL A 682 10.02 -17.62 15.26
N TYR A 683 10.74 -16.57 14.86
CA TYR A 683 12.16 -16.58 14.58
C TYR A 683 12.84 -15.52 15.44
N ALA A 684 13.89 -15.92 16.17
CA ALA A 684 14.58 -15.12 17.16
C ALA A 684 16.09 -15.04 16.87
N ARG A 685 16.77 -13.98 17.30
CA ARG A 685 18.19 -13.73 17.03
C ARG A 685 18.55 -13.90 15.55
N VAL A 686 17.71 -13.38 14.68
CA VAL A 686 17.90 -13.48 13.23
C VAL A 686 18.71 -12.30 12.69
N ALA A 687 19.62 -12.60 11.78
CA ALA A 687 20.32 -11.61 10.97
C ALA A 687 19.46 -11.19 9.75
N PRO A 688 19.77 -10.08 9.08
CA PRO A 688 19.04 -9.62 7.87
C PRO A 688 18.90 -10.69 6.78
N GLU A 689 19.94 -11.48 6.57
CA GLU A 689 19.99 -12.58 5.59
C GLU A 689 18.95 -13.67 5.89
N HIS A 690 18.73 -13.96 7.19
CA HIS A 690 17.71 -14.93 7.60
C HIS A 690 16.30 -14.43 7.29
N LYS A 691 16.02 -13.11 7.47
CA LYS A 691 14.74 -12.50 7.11
C LYS A 691 14.42 -12.74 5.64
N LEU A 692 15.40 -12.53 4.76
CA LEU A 692 15.26 -12.78 3.33
C LEU A 692 15.01 -14.27 3.03
N LYS A 693 15.83 -15.19 3.57
CA LYS A 693 15.68 -16.64 3.39
C LYS A 693 14.29 -17.14 3.83
N ILE A 694 13.73 -16.60 4.93
CA ILE A 694 12.40 -16.97 5.44
C ILE A 694 11.32 -16.53 4.44
N VAL A 695 11.39 -15.30 3.94
CA VAL A 695 10.44 -14.77 2.96
C VAL A 695 10.45 -15.61 1.68
N GLU A 696 11.63 -15.85 1.12
CA GLU A 696 11.79 -16.64 -0.11
C GLU A 696 11.31 -18.08 0.06
N SER A 697 11.58 -18.70 1.21
CA SER A 697 11.10 -20.04 1.52
C SER A 697 9.57 -20.10 1.57
N LEU A 698 8.91 -19.13 2.21
CA LEU A 698 7.45 -19.05 2.25
C LEU A 698 6.85 -18.83 0.86
N GLN A 699 7.49 -18.01 0.01
CA GLN A 699 7.07 -17.78 -1.38
C GLN A 699 7.23 -19.05 -2.24
N ARG A 700 8.31 -19.81 -2.11
CA ARG A 700 8.50 -21.12 -2.80
C ARG A 700 7.38 -22.11 -2.46
N GLN A 701 6.80 -22.03 -1.27
CA GLN A 701 5.63 -22.83 -0.86
C GLN A 701 4.30 -22.34 -1.45
N GLY A 702 4.33 -21.31 -2.30
CA GLY A 702 3.14 -20.75 -2.94
C GLY A 702 2.35 -19.76 -2.09
N ASN A 703 2.95 -19.24 -1.02
CA ASN A 703 2.35 -18.20 -0.20
C ASN A 703 2.55 -16.81 -0.81
N ILE A 704 1.58 -15.93 -0.59
CA ILE A 704 1.71 -14.49 -0.82
C ILE A 704 2.12 -13.86 0.51
N VAL A 705 3.36 -13.37 0.57
CA VAL A 705 4.01 -12.93 1.79
C VAL A 705 3.99 -11.41 1.91
N ALA A 706 3.41 -10.91 2.99
CA ALA A 706 3.61 -9.54 3.45
C ALA A 706 4.77 -9.52 4.46
N MET A 707 5.74 -8.60 4.30
CA MET A 707 6.90 -8.46 5.20
C MET A 707 7.00 -7.03 5.69
N THR A 708 7.01 -6.84 7.02
CA THR A 708 7.23 -5.52 7.63
C THR A 708 8.70 -5.29 7.96
N GLY A 709 9.10 -4.02 7.95
CA GLY A 709 10.43 -3.61 8.41
C GLY A 709 10.49 -2.11 8.65
N ASP A 710 11.42 -1.69 9.51
CA ASP A 710 11.69 -0.30 9.84
C ASP A 710 13.16 0.09 9.59
N GLY A 711 14.09 -0.86 9.68
CA GLY A 711 15.53 -0.65 9.56
C GLY A 711 16.10 -0.93 8.17
N VAL A 712 17.31 -0.44 7.91
CA VAL A 712 18.09 -0.74 6.70
C VAL A 712 18.26 -2.26 6.51
N ASN A 713 18.39 -2.98 7.63
CA ASN A 713 18.55 -4.42 7.69
C ASN A 713 17.33 -5.20 7.14
N ASP A 714 16.17 -4.58 7.11
CA ASP A 714 14.92 -5.18 6.63
C ASP A 714 14.68 -4.94 5.15
N ALA A 715 15.32 -3.91 4.59
CA ALA A 715 15.07 -3.47 3.22
C ALA A 715 15.18 -4.59 2.16
N PRO A 716 16.15 -5.53 2.22
CA PRO A 716 16.21 -6.64 1.27
C PRO A 716 14.99 -7.57 1.36
N ALA A 717 14.57 -7.95 2.57
CA ALA A 717 13.41 -8.82 2.78
C ALA A 717 12.09 -8.11 2.41
N VAL A 718 11.96 -6.82 2.76
CA VAL A 718 10.81 -5.98 2.39
C VAL A 718 10.70 -5.83 0.87
N LYS A 719 11.82 -5.66 0.17
CA LYS A 719 11.86 -5.54 -1.30
C LYS A 719 11.48 -6.85 -2.00
N SER A 720 11.97 -8.00 -1.49
CA SER A 720 11.73 -9.34 -2.05
C SER A 720 10.30 -9.83 -1.82
N ALA A 721 9.65 -9.40 -0.74
CA ALA A 721 8.29 -9.82 -0.40
C ALA A 721 7.27 -9.39 -1.48
N ASP A 722 6.19 -10.20 -1.64
CA ASP A 722 5.07 -9.84 -2.52
C ASP A 722 4.47 -8.50 -2.11
N ILE A 723 4.42 -8.25 -0.79
CA ILE A 723 3.95 -7.00 -0.20
C ILE A 723 4.97 -6.54 0.84
N GLY A 724 5.93 -5.71 0.42
CA GLY A 724 6.81 -5.03 1.37
C GLY A 724 6.06 -3.90 2.09
N VAL A 725 6.17 -3.86 3.41
CA VAL A 725 5.50 -2.90 4.29
C VAL A 725 6.54 -2.16 5.13
N ALA A 726 6.62 -0.85 4.99
CA ALA A 726 7.52 -0.01 5.79
C ALA A 726 6.75 0.76 6.87
N MET A 727 7.42 1.01 7.99
CA MET A 727 6.93 1.91 9.01
C MET A 727 7.04 3.37 8.54
N GLY A 728 6.03 4.19 8.82
CA GLY A 728 5.95 5.58 8.40
C GLY A 728 6.66 6.53 9.34
N ILE A 729 6.58 6.27 10.65
CA ILE A 729 7.16 7.09 11.71
C ILE A 729 8.60 6.66 11.98
N THR A 730 8.82 5.40 12.34
CA THR A 730 10.14 4.85 12.73
C THR A 730 10.95 4.34 11.54
N GLY A 731 10.32 4.09 10.39
CA GLY A 731 10.98 3.49 9.23
C GLY A 731 12.00 4.41 8.58
N THR A 732 13.18 3.83 8.23
CA THR A 732 14.22 4.53 7.47
C THR A 732 13.76 4.80 6.03
N GLU A 733 14.30 5.84 5.40
CA GLU A 733 13.94 6.19 4.02
C GLU A 733 14.26 5.04 3.03
N VAL A 734 15.33 4.30 3.28
CA VAL A 734 15.70 3.11 2.48
C VAL A 734 14.60 2.04 2.53
N THR A 735 14.08 1.76 3.72
CA THR A 735 13.01 0.77 3.89
C THR A 735 11.70 1.27 3.26
N LYS A 736 11.37 2.56 3.47
CA LYS A 736 10.22 3.19 2.82
C LYS A 736 10.32 3.12 1.31
N GLN A 737 11.48 3.39 0.70
CA GLN A 737 11.67 3.30 -0.74
C GLN A 737 11.52 1.87 -1.28
N SER A 738 12.00 0.88 -0.54
CA SER A 738 11.92 -0.54 -0.90
C SER A 738 10.50 -1.12 -0.77
N ALA A 739 9.65 -0.51 0.05
CA ALA A 739 8.32 -1.02 0.36
C ALA A 739 7.29 -0.67 -0.72
N LYS A 740 6.26 -1.54 -0.83
CA LYS A 740 5.06 -1.34 -1.67
C LYS A 740 3.93 -0.64 -0.90
N MET A 741 3.97 -0.66 0.43
CA MET A 741 3.01 -0.02 1.33
C MET A 741 3.73 0.63 2.51
N ILE A 742 3.24 1.78 2.99
CA ILE A 742 3.73 2.47 4.18
C ILE A 742 2.61 2.57 5.21
N LEU A 743 2.90 2.24 6.46
CA LEU A 743 1.98 2.41 7.59
C LEU A 743 2.21 3.76 8.25
N ALA A 744 1.28 4.69 8.11
CA ALA A 744 1.42 6.02 8.70
C ALA A 744 1.41 6.03 10.25
N ASP A 745 0.96 4.95 10.87
CA ASP A 745 0.80 4.78 12.33
C ASP A 745 1.69 3.68 12.93
N ASP A 746 2.56 3.07 12.15
CA ASP A 746 3.44 1.95 12.54
C ASP A 746 2.71 0.79 13.23
N ASN A 747 1.45 0.53 12.90
CA ASN A 747 0.61 -0.41 13.60
C ASN A 747 0.29 -1.66 12.77
N PHE A 748 0.59 -2.84 13.32
CA PHE A 748 0.25 -4.14 12.69
C PHE A 748 -1.23 -4.28 12.36
N SER A 749 -2.13 -3.74 13.20
CA SER A 749 -3.57 -3.81 12.99
C SER A 749 -4.01 -3.15 11.69
N THR A 750 -3.28 -2.12 11.25
CA THR A 750 -3.49 -1.44 9.98
C THR A 750 -3.19 -2.36 8.78
N ILE A 751 -2.25 -3.30 8.90
CA ILE A 751 -1.98 -4.30 7.85
C ILE A 751 -3.20 -5.20 7.66
N VAL A 752 -3.75 -5.72 8.76
CA VAL A 752 -4.94 -6.61 8.72
C VAL A 752 -6.15 -5.87 8.17
N ALA A 753 -6.35 -4.60 8.57
CA ALA A 753 -7.38 -3.74 8.01
C ALA A 753 -7.19 -3.50 6.51
N ALA A 754 -5.95 -3.26 6.06
CA ALA A 754 -5.63 -3.09 4.66
C ALA A 754 -5.86 -4.37 3.83
N VAL A 755 -5.55 -5.55 4.38
CA VAL A 755 -5.91 -6.84 3.76
C VAL A 755 -7.42 -6.99 3.62
N ARG A 756 -8.19 -6.62 4.66
CA ARG A 756 -9.66 -6.61 4.60
C ARG A 756 -10.16 -5.71 3.48
N GLU A 757 -9.68 -4.47 3.39
CA GLU A 757 -10.04 -3.54 2.32
C GLU A 757 -9.62 -4.08 0.94
N GLY A 758 -8.45 -4.68 0.79
CA GLY A 758 -8.02 -5.33 -0.45
C GLY A 758 -8.99 -6.45 -0.90
N ARG A 759 -9.48 -7.26 0.03
CA ARG A 759 -10.49 -8.29 -0.23
C ARG A 759 -11.84 -7.70 -0.63
N VAL A 760 -12.25 -6.59 0.02
CA VAL A 760 -13.50 -5.86 -0.34
C VAL A 760 -13.40 -5.29 -1.73
N ILE A 761 -12.27 -4.65 -2.08
CA ILE A 761 -12.03 -4.09 -3.42
C ILE A 761 -12.08 -5.20 -4.47
N PHE A 762 -11.43 -6.33 -4.23
CA PHE A 762 -11.47 -7.48 -5.13
C PHE A 762 -12.89 -8.04 -5.30
N ASP A 763 -13.67 -8.14 -4.23
CA ASP A 763 -15.07 -8.54 -4.30
C ASP A 763 -15.91 -7.55 -5.11
N ASN A 764 -15.68 -6.26 -4.94
CA ASN A 764 -16.36 -5.22 -5.70
C ASN A 764 -16.01 -5.32 -7.20
N ILE A 765 -14.74 -5.63 -7.53
CA ILE A 765 -14.33 -5.94 -8.91
C ILE A 765 -15.16 -7.12 -9.44
N ARG A 766 -15.29 -8.21 -8.72
CA ARG A 766 -16.10 -9.37 -9.14
C ARG A 766 -17.59 -9.04 -9.28
N LYS A 767 -18.14 -8.14 -8.44
CA LYS A 767 -19.55 -7.71 -8.51
C LYS A 767 -19.83 -6.97 -9.82
N PHE A 768 -19.05 -5.95 -10.16
CA PHE A 768 -19.29 -5.19 -11.38
C PHE A 768 -18.97 -6.00 -12.63
N LEU A 769 -17.95 -6.88 -12.61
CA LEU A 769 -17.67 -7.81 -13.70
C LEU A 769 -18.84 -8.76 -13.97
N ARG A 770 -19.39 -9.34 -12.90
CA ARG A 770 -20.58 -10.22 -13.02
C ARG A 770 -21.75 -9.47 -13.62
N TYR A 771 -22.00 -8.25 -13.17
CA TYR A 771 -23.06 -7.39 -13.66
C TYR A 771 -22.89 -7.07 -15.14
N LEU A 772 -21.77 -6.46 -15.54
CA LEU A 772 -21.53 -6.05 -16.91
C LEU A 772 -21.54 -7.22 -17.88
N LEU A 773 -20.81 -8.30 -17.57
CA LEU A 773 -20.72 -9.44 -18.45
C LEU A 773 -22.06 -10.17 -18.61
N SER A 774 -22.90 -10.25 -17.56
CA SER A 774 -24.22 -10.86 -17.66
C SER A 774 -25.20 -9.98 -18.45
N SER A 775 -25.10 -8.65 -18.34
CA SER A 775 -25.85 -7.68 -19.14
C SER A 775 -25.51 -7.83 -20.62
N ASN A 776 -24.22 -7.81 -20.97
CA ASN A 776 -23.78 -7.96 -22.37
C ASN A 776 -24.16 -9.31 -22.97
N VAL A 777 -24.05 -10.40 -22.21
CA VAL A 777 -24.51 -11.72 -22.64
C VAL A 777 -26.02 -11.71 -22.86
N GLY A 778 -26.79 -11.02 -22.03
CA GLY A 778 -28.24 -10.83 -22.21
C GLY A 778 -28.58 -10.10 -23.50
N GLU A 779 -27.86 -9.02 -23.82
CA GLU A 779 -28.01 -8.28 -25.06
C GLU A 779 -27.72 -9.13 -26.30
N VAL A 780 -26.56 -9.80 -26.30
CA VAL A 780 -26.14 -10.67 -27.38
C VAL A 780 -27.15 -11.78 -27.61
N PHE A 781 -27.63 -12.45 -26.55
CA PHE A 781 -28.64 -13.51 -26.70
C PHE A 781 -30.01 -12.96 -27.11
N THR A 782 -30.40 -11.74 -26.69
CA THR A 782 -31.63 -11.11 -27.15
C THR A 782 -31.61 -10.90 -28.67
N VAL A 783 -30.52 -10.34 -29.19
CA VAL A 783 -30.39 -10.12 -30.64
C VAL A 783 -30.25 -11.44 -31.38
N PHE A 784 -29.39 -12.35 -30.91
CA PHE A 784 -29.14 -13.66 -31.54
C PHE A 784 -30.43 -14.51 -31.63
N LEU A 785 -31.09 -14.73 -30.50
CA LEU A 785 -32.29 -15.55 -30.45
C LEU A 785 -33.47 -14.84 -31.13
N GLY A 786 -33.55 -13.51 -31.03
CA GLY A 786 -34.58 -12.74 -31.71
C GLY A 786 -34.51 -12.84 -33.23
N VAL A 787 -33.30 -12.91 -33.82
CA VAL A 787 -33.10 -13.11 -35.24
C VAL A 787 -33.36 -14.58 -35.62
N VAL A 788 -32.80 -15.55 -34.87
CA VAL A 788 -32.96 -17.00 -35.18
C VAL A 788 -34.43 -17.44 -35.10
N PHE A 789 -35.16 -16.90 -34.13
CA PHE A 789 -36.59 -17.26 -33.91
C PHE A 789 -37.55 -16.17 -34.39
N ALA A 790 -37.10 -15.22 -35.25
CA ALA A 790 -37.90 -14.08 -35.74
C ALA A 790 -39.28 -14.46 -36.29
N GLY A 791 -39.36 -15.58 -37.04
CA GLY A 791 -40.59 -16.09 -37.60
C GLY A 791 -41.58 -16.65 -36.57
N PHE A 792 -41.09 -17.18 -35.42
CA PHE A 792 -41.94 -17.72 -34.35
C PHE A 792 -42.40 -16.62 -33.38
N LEU A 793 -41.60 -15.57 -33.29
CA LEU A 793 -41.86 -14.45 -32.38
C LEU A 793 -42.68 -13.29 -33.00
N GLY A 794 -43.20 -13.47 -34.21
CA GLY A 794 -43.94 -12.41 -34.90
C GLY A 794 -43.06 -11.21 -35.32
N ILE A 795 -41.75 -11.25 -35.09
CA ILE A 795 -40.81 -10.21 -35.49
C ILE A 795 -40.72 -10.10 -37.01
N ARG A 796 -40.84 -11.23 -37.71
CA ARG A 796 -40.88 -11.33 -39.17
C ARG A 796 -42.23 -11.81 -39.65
N GLN A 797 -42.82 -11.06 -40.59
CA GLN A 797 -44.02 -11.51 -41.34
C GLN A 797 -43.67 -11.85 -42.77
N PRO A 798 -44.49 -12.68 -43.47
CA PRO A 798 -44.24 -13.10 -44.85
C PRO A 798 -44.13 -11.95 -45.85
N GLU A 799 -44.66 -10.79 -45.51
CA GLU A 799 -44.72 -9.57 -46.36
C GLU A 799 -43.60 -8.59 -46.06
N THR A 800 -42.75 -8.81 -45.01
CA THR A 800 -41.65 -7.93 -44.66
C THR A 800 -40.48 -8.14 -45.60
N VAL A 801 -40.08 -7.09 -46.30
CA VAL A 801 -38.88 -7.07 -47.15
C VAL A 801 -37.73 -6.50 -46.29
N GLY A 802 -36.63 -7.23 -46.21
CA GLY A 802 -35.42 -6.85 -45.44
C GLY A 802 -35.23 -7.59 -44.13
N VAL A 803 -34.06 -7.41 -43.54
CA VAL A 803 -33.66 -8.03 -42.24
C VAL A 803 -34.30 -7.28 -41.08
N THR A 804 -35.13 -7.97 -40.30
CA THR A 804 -35.78 -7.39 -39.13
C THR A 804 -34.98 -7.71 -37.86
N VAL A 805 -34.49 -6.66 -37.19
CA VAL A 805 -33.69 -6.76 -35.93
C VAL A 805 -34.55 -6.51 -34.70
N PRO A 806 -34.42 -7.32 -33.63
CA PRO A 806 -35.18 -7.14 -32.40
C PRO A 806 -34.83 -5.84 -31.67
N LEU A 807 -33.58 -5.41 -31.65
CA LEU A 807 -33.08 -4.18 -31.06
C LEU A 807 -32.11 -3.46 -32.00
N LEU A 808 -32.14 -2.15 -32.03
CA LEU A 808 -31.22 -1.31 -32.82
C LEU A 808 -29.84 -1.18 -32.16
N ALA A 809 -28.79 -0.99 -32.98
CA ALA A 809 -27.45 -0.75 -32.51
C ALA A 809 -27.40 0.48 -31.57
N THR A 810 -28.14 1.53 -31.90
CA THR A 810 -28.25 2.76 -31.08
C THR A 810 -28.85 2.50 -29.69
N GLN A 811 -29.82 1.58 -29.58
CA GLN A 811 -30.39 1.17 -28.29
C GLN A 811 -29.40 0.38 -27.45
N LEU A 812 -28.65 -0.56 -28.03
CA LEU A 812 -27.60 -1.34 -27.34
C LEU A 812 -26.46 -0.45 -26.86
N LEU A 813 -26.00 0.50 -27.70
CA LEU A 813 -25.01 1.47 -27.28
C LEU A 813 -25.50 2.38 -26.14
N TRP A 814 -26.77 2.79 -26.16
CA TRP A 814 -27.38 3.56 -25.08
C TRP A 814 -27.32 2.78 -23.75
N ILE A 815 -27.64 1.49 -23.79
CA ILE A 815 -27.59 0.61 -22.65
C ILE A 815 -26.15 0.57 -22.10
N ASN A 816 -25.21 0.09 -22.89
CA ASN A 816 -23.85 -0.18 -22.46
C ASN A 816 -23.13 1.07 -21.92
N LEU A 817 -23.34 2.22 -22.57
CA LEU A 817 -22.61 3.43 -22.25
C LEU A 817 -23.26 4.24 -21.13
N LEU A 818 -24.58 4.37 -21.12
CA LEU A 818 -25.27 5.30 -20.23
C LEU A 818 -26.00 4.63 -19.07
N THR A 819 -26.72 3.53 -19.31
CA THR A 819 -27.52 2.90 -18.26
C THR A 819 -26.76 1.89 -17.43
N ASP A 820 -25.73 1.23 -17.99
CA ASP A 820 -24.93 0.20 -17.30
C ASP A 820 -23.65 0.74 -16.64
N ALA A 821 -23.02 1.77 -17.21
CA ALA A 821 -21.78 2.31 -16.69
C ALA A 821 -21.91 2.90 -15.27
N ALA A 822 -22.99 3.63 -14.98
CA ALA A 822 -23.21 4.27 -13.69
C ALA A 822 -23.44 3.24 -12.55
N PRO A 823 -24.31 2.20 -12.69
CA PRO A 823 -24.44 1.13 -11.71
C PRO A 823 -23.14 0.32 -11.52
N ALA A 824 -22.39 0.04 -12.58
CA ALA A 824 -21.11 -0.66 -12.50
C ALA A 824 -20.09 0.12 -11.66
N LEU A 825 -19.95 1.43 -11.89
CA LEU A 825 -19.09 2.29 -11.09
C LEU A 825 -19.54 2.36 -9.62
N ALA A 826 -20.85 2.43 -9.37
CA ALA A 826 -21.42 2.44 -8.03
C ALA A 826 -21.16 1.12 -7.28
N MET A 827 -21.11 -0.02 -7.97
CA MET A 827 -20.70 -1.31 -7.38
C MET A 827 -19.22 -1.34 -7.01
N GLY A 828 -18.36 -0.64 -7.72
CA GLY A 828 -16.95 -0.50 -7.38
C GLY A 828 -16.69 0.10 -5.99
N VAL A 829 -17.64 0.87 -5.47
CA VAL A 829 -17.59 1.48 -4.12
C VAL A 829 -18.61 0.85 -3.16
N ASP A 830 -19.13 -0.34 -3.46
CA ASP A 830 -20.11 -1.04 -2.63
C ASP A 830 -19.53 -1.32 -1.23
N PRO A 831 -20.28 -1.08 -0.15
CA PRO A 831 -19.87 -1.52 1.17
C PRO A 831 -19.67 -3.05 1.24
N GLN A 832 -18.91 -3.52 2.20
CA GLN A 832 -18.74 -4.94 2.43
C GLN A 832 -20.10 -5.62 2.58
N THR A 833 -20.40 -6.57 1.72
CA THR A 833 -21.66 -7.35 1.75
C THR A 833 -21.46 -8.73 2.39
N ASP A 834 -20.34 -9.38 2.08
CA ASP A 834 -20.02 -10.71 2.58
C ASP A 834 -18.91 -10.65 3.65
N ASP A 835 -18.80 -11.67 4.54
CA ASP A 835 -17.70 -11.76 5.49
C ASP A 835 -16.38 -12.14 4.76
N VAL A 836 -15.65 -11.12 4.31
CA VAL A 836 -14.39 -11.30 3.55
C VAL A 836 -13.27 -11.88 4.41
N MET A 837 -13.35 -11.72 5.75
CA MET A 837 -12.38 -12.27 6.70
C MET A 837 -12.79 -13.64 7.26
N GLY A 838 -13.92 -14.19 6.84
CA GLY A 838 -14.34 -15.56 7.15
C GLY A 838 -13.88 -16.61 6.14
N ARG A 839 -13.12 -16.24 5.12
CA ARG A 839 -12.66 -17.13 4.03
C ARG A 839 -11.13 -17.15 3.92
N LYS A 840 -10.59 -18.28 3.42
CA LYS A 840 -9.16 -18.44 3.18
C LYS A 840 -8.66 -17.48 2.09
N PRO A 841 -7.36 -17.13 2.10
CA PRO A 841 -6.74 -16.35 1.04
C PRO A 841 -6.87 -17.01 -0.33
N ARG A 842 -6.96 -16.21 -1.37
CA ARG A 842 -6.97 -16.64 -2.76
C ARG A 842 -5.56 -17.12 -3.16
N LYS A 843 -5.48 -18.19 -3.94
CA LYS A 843 -4.22 -18.63 -4.52
C LYS A 843 -3.85 -17.75 -5.73
N VAL A 844 -2.56 -17.66 -6.03
CA VAL A 844 -2.06 -16.92 -7.21
C VAL A 844 -2.66 -17.46 -8.53
N THR A 845 -2.99 -18.76 -8.55
CA THR A 845 -3.57 -19.44 -9.72
C THR A 845 -5.08 -19.24 -9.87
N ASP A 846 -5.76 -18.68 -8.86
CA ASP A 846 -7.20 -18.49 -8.89
C ASP A 846 -7.57 -17.33 -9.81
N ARG A 847 -8.44 -17.60 -10.79
CA ARG A 847 -8.92 -16.58 -11.74
C ARG A 847 -9.96 -15.68 -11.10
N VAL A 848 -10.04 -14.43 -11.54
CA VAL A 848 -11.07 -13.46 -11.11
C VAL A 848 -12.45 -13.95 -11.53
N ILE A 849 -12.55 -14.46 -12.78
CA ILE A 849 -13.77 -15.06 -13.32
C ILE A 849 -13.62 -16.58 -13.32
N ASP A 850 -14.16 -17.22 -12.31
CA ASP A 850 -14.18 -18.67 -12.17
C ASP A 850 -15.34 -19.32 -12.95
N ALA A 851 -15.33 -20.65 -13.06
CA ALA A 851 -16.37 -21.40 -13.78
C ALA A 851 -17.79 -21.19 -13.20
N SER A 852 -17.89 -20.96 -11.89
CA SER A 852 -19.18 -20.66 -11.25
C SER A 852 -19.71 -19.31 -11.70
N MET A 853 -18.83 -18.33 -11.81
CA MET A 853 -19.19 -16.98 -12.24
C MET A 853 -19.57 -16.96 -13.72
N TRP A 854 -18.90 -17.75 -14.61
CA TRP A 854 -19.33 -17.94 -15.99
C TRP A 854 -20.72 -18.57 -16.06
N GLY A 855 -21.00 -19.57 -15.20
CA GLY A 855 -22.34 -20.15 -15.09
C GLY A 855 -23.40 -19.11 -14.67
N ASP A 856 -23.08 -18.20 -13.76
CA ASP A 856 -23.95 -17.08 -13.38
C ASP A 856 -24.24 -16.14 -14.54
N ILE A 857 -23.18 -15.72 -15.23
CA ILE A 857 -23.23 -14.78 -16.35
C ILE A 857 -24.14 -15.33 -17.45
N ILE A 858 -23.93 -16.57 -17.88
CA ILE A 858 -24.71 -17.18 -18.93
C ILE A 858 -26.17 -17.40 -18.49
N TYR A 859 -26.39 -17.90 -17.25
CA TYR A 859 -27.73 -18.17 -16.74
C TYR A 859 -28.59 -16.90 -16.68
N ILE A 860 -28.05 -15.80 -16.12
CA ILE A 860 -28.77 -14.52 -16.02
C ILE A 860 -28.96 -13.89 -17.41
N GLY A 861 -27.94 -13.94 -18.27
CA GLY A 861 -28.03 -13.40 -19.64
C GLY A 861 -29.10 -14.10 -20.47
N VAL A 862 -29.19 -15.42 -20.39
CA VAL A 862 -30.24 -16.18 -21.08
C VAL A 862 -31.64 -15.82 -20.57
N ILE A 863 -31.80 -15.64 -19.24
CA ILE A 863 -33.12 -15.23 -18.69
C ILE A 863 -33.48 -13.82 -19.13
N MET A 864 -32.53 -12.89 -19.16
CA MET A 864 -32.75 -11.53 -19.66
C MET A 864 -33.24 -11.55 -21.09
N ALA A 865 -32.57 -12.34 -21.95
CA ALA A 865 -32.98 -12.50 -23.36
C ALA A 865 -34.40 -13.09 -23.51
N ILE A 866 -34.72 -14.14 -22.77
CA ILE A 866 -36.03 -14.79 -22.82
C ILE A 866 -37.12 -13.81 -22.38
N VAL A 867 -36.96 -13.10 -21.25
CA VAL A 867 -38.03 -12.17 -20.77
C VAL A 867 -38.20 -10.99 -21.71
N THR A 868 -37.10 -10.50 -22.31
CA THR A 868 -37.15 -9.43 -23.31
C THR A 868 -37.89 -9.87 -24.56
N LEU A 869 -37.58 -11.01 -25.11
CA LEU A 869 -38.23 -11.55 -26.33
C LEU A 869 -39.69 -11.91 -26.07
N ILE A 870 -40.06 -12.43 -24.90
CA ILE A 870 -41.48 -12.65 -24.54
C ILE A 870 -42.21 -11.31 -24.49
N GLY A 871 -41.63 -10.27 -23.90
CA GLY A 871 -42.26 -8.95 -23.84
C GLY A 871 -42.45 -8.33 -25.23
N MET A 872 -41.55 -8.56 -26.16
CA MET A 872 -41.70 -8.14 -27.57
C MET A 872 -42.80 -8.93 -28.25
N ASP A 873 -42.81 -10.27 -28.12
CA ASP A 873 -43.77 -11.17 -28.72
C ASP A 873 -45.21 -10.87 -28.32
N MET A 874 -45.42 -10.47 -27.03
CA MET A 874 -46.75 -10.10 -26.53
C MET A 874 -47.36 -8.89 -27.21
N HIS A 875 -46.61 -8.10 -27.95
CA HIS A 875 -47.07 -6.88 -28.65
C HIS A 875 -47.01 -7.01 -30.18
N LEU A 876 -46.64 -8.17 -30.70
CA LEU A 876 -46.53 -8.40 -32.13
C LEU A 876 -47.70 -9.28 -32.62
N SER A 877 -48.23 -8.96 -33.80
CA SER A 877 -49.18 -9.84 -34.48
C SER A 877 -48.51 -11.10 -34.99
N GLY A 878 -49.12 -12.27 -34.77
CA GLY A 878 -48.54 -13.58 -35.13
C GLY A 878 -47.48 -14.07 -34.15
N GLY A 879 -47.36 -13.49 -32.97
CA GLY A 879 -46.52 -13.94 -31.88
C GLY A 879 -47.02 -15.26 -31.26
N LEU A 880 -46.13 -15.91 -30.45
CA LEU A 880 -46.41 -17.20 -29.80
C LEU A 880 -47.41 -17.07 -28.64
N PHE A 881 -47.45 -15.92 -27.94
CA PHE A 881 -48.21 -15.70 -26.71
C PHE A 881 -49.41 -14.77 -26.86
N THR A 882 -49.55 -14.02 -27.97
CA THR A 882 -50.68 -13.17 -28.25
C THR A 882 -51.00 -13.12 -29.71
N ASP A 883 -52.31 -13.35 -30.03
CA ASP A 883 -52.86 -13.19 -31.36
C ASP A 883 -53.45 -11.77 -31.47
N ARG A 884 -52.58 -10.75 -31.55
CA ARG A 884 -53.02 -9.37 -31.82
C ARG A 884 -53.34 -9.25 -33.30
N SER A 885 -54.61 -8.89 -33.63
CA SER A 885 -54.97 -8.70 -35.03
C SER A 885 -54.29 -7.42 -35.59
N VAL A 886 -53.83 -7.49 -36.82
CA VAL A 886 -53.11 -6.39 -37.53
C VAL A 886 -53.99 -5.18 -37.78
N ASP A 887 -55.28 -5.26 -37.50
CA ASP A 887 -56.31 -4.43 -38.10
C ASP A 887 -56.35 -2.96 -37.72
N ALA A 888 -55.55 -2.41 -36.79
CA ALA A 888 -55.64 -1.05 -36.37
C ALA A 888 -54.39 -0.14 -36.58
N ILE A 889 -53.15 -0.67 -36.59
CA ILE A 889 -51.95 0.21 -36.45
C ILE A 889 -50.86 -0.12 -37.51
N GLY A 890 -50.94 -1.19 -38.24
CA GLY A 890 -49.89 -1.64 -39.17
C GLY A 890 -48.72 -2.31 -38.47
N HIS A 891 -48.06 -3.25 -39.15
CA HIS A 891 -46.97 -4.08 -38.59
C HIS A 891 -45.73 -3.24 -38.13
N GLU A 892 -45.37 -2.21 -38.88
CA GLU A 892 -44.23 -1.34 -38.59
C GLU A 892 -44.39 -0.59 -37.29
N ALA A 893 -45.60 -0.05 -37.03
CA ALA A 893 -45.88 0.61 -35.76
C ALA A 893 -45.89 -0.34 -34.55
N GLN A 894 -46.41 -1.61 -34.75
CA GLN A 894 -46.36 -2.65 -33.74
C GLN A 894 -44.92 -3.05 -33.43
N MET A 895 -44.08 -3.16 -34.46
CA MET A 895 -42.67 -3.52 -34.31
C MET A 895 -41.90 -2.43 -33.56
N THR A 896 -42.21 -1.13 -33.79
CA THR A 896 -41.59 -0.01 -33.06
C THR A 896 -42.03 0.00 -31.59
N GLU A 897 -43.31 -0.27 -31.27
CA GLU A 897 -43.80 -0.42 -29.89
C GLU A 897 -43.13 -1.63 -29.21
N ALA A 898 -43.13 -2.81 -29.86
CA ALA A 898 -42.51 -4.02 -29.33
C ALA A 898 -40.99 -3.83 -29.07
N ARG A 899 -40.30 -3.16 -30.02
CA ARG A 899 -38.89 -2.83 -29.87
C ARG A 899 -38.63 -1.86 -28.67
N THR A 900 -39.50 -0.85 -28.49
CA THR A 900 -39.42 0.09 -27.34
C THR A 900 -39.67 -0.66 -26.04
N MET A 901 -40.61 -1.63 -26.02
CA MET A 901 -40.84 -2.48 -24.85
C MET A 901 -39.65 -3.39 -24.57
N GLY A 902 -39.12 -4.09 -25.57
CA GLY A 902 -37.95 -4.94 -25.42
C GLY A 902 -36.74 -4.19 -24.89
N PHE A 903 -36.47 -3.02 -25.47
CA PHE A 903 -35.43 -2.09 -24.98
C PHE A 903 -35.62 -1.72 -23.49
N THR A 904 -36.84 -1.34 -23.10
CA THR A 904 -37.18 -0.97 -21.73
C THR A 904 -37.09 -2.14 -20.76
N ILE A 905 -37.59 -3.32 -21.14
CA ILE A 905 -37.49 -4.56 -20.35
C ILE A 905 -36.02 -4.89 -20.08
N LEU A 906 -35.19 -4.83 -21.11
CA LEU A 906 -33.76 -5.15 -20.98
C LEU A 906 -33.05 -4.20 -20.02
N VAL A 907 -33.28 -2.88 -20.14
CA VAL A 907 -32.73 -1.88 -19.20
C VAL A 907 -33.18 -2.18 -17.76
N PHE A 908 -34.46 -2.41 -17.50
CA PHE A 908 -34.94 -2.72 -16.15
C PHE A 908 -34.43 -4.07 -15.63
N ALA A 909 -34.32 -5.08 -16.50
CA ALA A 909 -33.74 -6.37 -16.17
C ALA A 909 -32.28 -6.23 -15.71
N GLN A 910 -31.51 -5.38 -16.38
CA GLN A 910 -30.13 -5.05 -15.99
C GLN A 910 -30.09 -4.29 -14.66
N LEU A 911 -30.98 -3.35 -14.41
CA LEU A 911 -31.06 -2.66 -13.12
C LEU A 911 -31.43 -3.61 -11.97
N PHE A 912 -32.34 -4.58 -12.18
CA PHE A 912 -32.61 -5.64 -11.20
C PHE A 912 -31.41 -6.59 -11.04
N ASN A 913 -30.70 -6.89 -12.11
CA ASN A 913 -29.46 -7.64 -12.06
C ASN A 913 -28.37 -6.90 -11.27
N ALA A 914 -28.30 -5.57 -11.39
CA ALA A 914 -27.37 -4.76 -10.58
C ALA A 914 -27.59 -4.97 -9.08
N LEU A 915 -28.83 -4.98 -8.61
CA LEU A 915 -29.17 -5.25 -7.22
C LEU A 915 -28.78 -6.67 -6.81
N SER A 916 -28.98 -7.64 -7.70
CA SER A 916 -28.68 -9.06 -7.42
C SER A 916 -27.19 -9.38 -7.46
N SER A 917 -26.41 -8.71 -8.30
CA SER A 917 -24.97 -8.96 -8.50
C SER A 917 -24.09 -8.53 -7.33
N ARG A 918 -24.65 -7.82 -6.33
CA ARG A 918 -23.93 -7.37 -5.12
C ARG A 918 -23.41 -8.51 -4.26
N SER A 919 -24.02 -9.68 -4.28
CA SER A 919 -23.50 -10.88 -3.62
C SER A 919 -23.82 -12.13 -4.43
N HIS A 920 -22.90 -13.10 -4.41
CA HIS A 920 -23.09 -14.41 -5.03
C HIS A 920 -24.01 -15.32 -4.23
N LEU A 921 -24.03 -15.20 -2.92
CA LEU A 921 -24.78 -16.09 -2.01
C LEU A 921 -25.89 -15.38 -1.23
N GLN A 922 -25.69 -14.12 -0.83
CA GLN A 922 -26.68 -13.39 -0.04
C GLN A 922 -27.82 -12.88 -0.91
N SER A 923 -29.00 -12.79 -0.34
CA SER A 923 -30.17 -12.21 -1.00
C SER A 923 -29.94 -10.74 -1.31
N ALA A 924 -30.41 -10.26 -2.46
CA ALA A 924 -30.40 -8.86 -2.87
C ALA A 924 -31.12 -7.94 -1.85
N PHE A 925 -32.05 -8.48 -1.06
CA PHE A 925 -32.79 -7.72 -0.06
C PHE A 925 -32.00 -7.44 1.22
N VAL A 926 -30.90 -8.15 1.48
CA VAL A 926 -30.01 -7.89 2.61
C VAL A 926 -29.17 -6.66 2.33
N GLY A 927 -29.30 -5.64 3.18
CA GLY A 927 -28.58 -4.38 2.99
C GLY A 927 -28.96 -3.64 1.69
N LEU A 928 -30.22 -3.75 1.24
CA LEU A 928 -30.70 -3.19 -0.03
C LEU A 928 -30.34 -1.70 -0.20
N PHE A 929 -30.45 -0.90 0.86
CA PHE A 929 -30.19 0.54 0.84
C PHE A 929 -28.80 0.94 1.36
N SER A 930 -27.88 -0.03 1.58
CA SER A 930 -26.54 0.26 2.09
C SER A 930 -25.66 1.06 1.11
N ASN A 931 -25.85 0.88 -0.20
CA ASN A 931 -25.12 1.61 -1.24
C ASN A 931 -26.01 2.74 -1.83
N LYS A 932 -25.81 3.97 -1.34
CA LYS A 932 -26.55 5.14 -1.82
C LYS A 932 -26.19 5.53 -3.25
N TRP A 933 -24.94 5.27 -3.66
CA TRP A 933 -24.48 5.55 -5.03
C TRP A 933 -25.15 4.64 -6.05
N LEU A 934 -25.37 3.37 -5.70
CA LEU A 934 -26.09 2.45 -6.57
C LEU A 934 -27.54 2.88 -6.78
N TRP A 935 -28.23 3.34 -5.76
CA TRP A 935 -29.59 3.89 -5.90
C TRP A 935 -29.60 5.18 -6.70
N GLY A 936 -28.61 6.05 -6.54
CA GLY A 936 -28.43 7.24 -7.37
C GLY A 936 -28.21 6.88 -8.86
N ALA A 937 -27.38 5.86 -9.12
CA ALA A 937 -27.13 5.35 -10.47
C ALA A 937 -28.39 4.73 -11.11
N ILE A 938 -29.14 3.90 -10.36
CA ILE A 938 -30.42 3.34 -10.81
C ILE A 938 -31.41 4.47 -11.14
N GLY A 939 -31.54 5.46 -10.26
CA GLY A 939 -32.38 6.63 -10.51
C GLY A 939 -31.98 7.41 -11.76
N LEU A 940 -30.70 7.58 -12.00
CA LEU A 940 -30.17 8.20 -13.23
C LEU A 940 -30.50 7.37 -14.46
N SER A 941 -30.29 6.06 -14.43
CA SER A 941 -30.60 5.16 -15.57
C SER A 941 -32.09 5.16 -15.90
N VAL A 942 -32.97 5.16 -14.89
CA VAL A 942 -34.43 5.29 -15.11
C VAL A 942 -34.77 6.63 -15.71
N ALA A 943 -34.17 7.75 -15.23
CA ALA A 943 -34.39 9.06 -15.80
C ALA A 943 -33.94 9.14 -17.27
N LEU A 944 -32.79 8.56 -17.61
CA LEU A 944 -32.27 8.48 -18.96
C LEU A 944 -33.22 7.67 -19.87
N GLN A 945 -33.79 6.57 -19.37
CA GLN A 945 -34.75 5.74 -20.11
C GLN A 945 -36.04 6.49 -20.37
N LEU A 946 -36.53 7.29 -19.42
CA LEU A 946 -37.67 8.17 -19.64
C LEU A 946 -37.38 9.25 -20.70
N VAL A 947 -36.19 9.83 -20.68
CA VAL A 947 -35.74 10.82 -21.66
C VAL A 947 -35.76 10.27 -23.08
N VAL A 948 -35.18 9.06 -23.32
CA VAL A 948 -35.11 8.48 -24.67
C VAL A 948 -36.46 8.05 -25.21
N ILE A 949 -37.45 7.78 -24.33
CA ILE A 949 -38.79 7.35 -24.74
C ILE A 949 -39.74 8.55 -25.00
N TYR A 950 -39.61 9.60 -24.18
CA TYR A 950 -40.61 10.69 -24.21
C TYR A 950 -40.10 11.99 -24.84
N VAL A 951 -38.81 12.15 -25.12
CA VAL A 951 -38.30 13.36 -25.81
C VAL A 951 -38.42 13.17 -27.33
N PRO A 952 -39.28 13.90 -28.03
CA PRO A 952 -39.59 13.64 -29.46
C PRO A 952 -38.39 13.69 -30.39
N PHE A 953 -37.36 14.51 -30.07
CA PHE A 953 -36.12 14.59 -30.86
C PHE A 953 -35.31 13.27 -30.84
N LEU A 954 -35.43 12.51 -29.76
CA LEU A 954 -34.70 11.25 -29.60
C LEU A 954 -35.45 10.04 -30.17
N ASN A 955 -36.75 10.14 -30.34
CA ASN A 955 -37.57 9.01 -30.78
C ASN A 955 -37.15 8.49 -32.16
N GLY A 956 -36.84 9.38 -33.11
CA GLY A 956 -36.40 8.95 -34.47
C GLY A 956 -35.08 8.15 -34.42
N PRO A 957 -34.00 8.77 -33.88
CA PRO A 957 -32.68 8.11 -33.81
C PRO A 957 -32.67 6.79 -33.02
N PHE A 958 -33.52 6.66 -32.00
CA PHE A 958 -33.58 5.46 -31.15
C PHE A 958 -34.73 4.51 -31.53
N GLY A 959 -35.54 4.84 -32.52
CA GLY A 959 -36.68 4.02 -32.95
C GLY A 959 -37.64 3.74 -31.76
N THR A 960 -37.94 4.75 -30.92
CA THR A 960 -38.76 4.62 -29.73
C THR A 960 -40.10 5.32 -29.87
N VAL A 961 -41.10 4.81 -29.16
CA VAL A 961 -42.43 5.46 -29.05
C VAL A 961 -42.84 5.55 -27.59
N ALA A 962 -43.72 6.49 -27.29
CA ALA A 962 -44.25 6.69 -25.95
C ALA A 962 -45.04 5.46 -25.49
N LEU A 963 -44.66 4.87 -24.36
CA LEU A 963 -45.32 3.71 -23.78
C LEU A 963 -46.51 4.11 -22.90
N SER A 964 -47.56 3.28 -22.95
CA SER A 964 -48.69 3.43 -22.02
C SER A 964 -48.32 3.06 -20.58
N PRO A 965 -49.05 3.56 -19.58
CA PRO A 965 -48.77 3.18 -18.18
C PRO A 965 -48.87 1.67 -17.92
N MET A 966 -49.72 0.95 -18.70
CA MET A 966 -49.85 -0.51 -18.59
C MET A 966 -48.61 -1.21 -19.16
N ALA A 967 -48.09 -0.73 -20.29
CA ALA A 967 -46.86 -1.22 -20.91
C ALA A 967 -45.64 -1.06 -19.94
N TRP A 968 -45.58 0.04 -19.17
CA TRP A 968 -44.56 0.21 -18.13
C TRP A 968 -44.68 -0.84 -17.02
N VAL A 969 -45.90 -1.14 -16.56
CA VAL A 969 -46.14 -2.19 -15.54
C VAL A 969 -45.69 -3.53 -16.09
N GLU A 970 -46.05 -3.88 -17.35
CA GLU A 970 -45.63 -5.11 -18.01
C GLU A 970 -44.12 -5.21 -18.14
N CYS A 971 -43.43 -4.13 -18.58
CA CYS A 971 -41.98 -4.08 -18.65
C CYS A 971 -41.32 -4.33 -17.27
N ILE A 972 -41.77 -3.69 -16.23
CA ILE A 972 -41.22 -3.83 -14.88
C ILE A 972 -41.49 -5.23 -14.33
N CYS A 973 -42.69 -5.80 -14.54
CA CYS A 973 -43.05 -7.14 -14.07
C CYS A 973 -42.21 -8.22 -14.78
N LEU A 974 -42.02 -8.14 -16.08
CA LEU A 974 -41.18 -9.06 -16.84
C LEU A 974 -39.70 -8.94 -16.43
N ALA A 975 -39.18 -7.72 -16.30
CA ALA A 975 -37.81 -7.49 -15.84
C ALA A 975 -37.57 -8.01 -14.42
N ALA A 976 -38.56 -7.96 -13.53
CA ALA A 976 -38.45 -8.46 -12.15
C ALA A 976 -38.26 -9.99 -12.09
N ILE A 977 -38.63 -10.75 -13.15
CA ILE A 977 -38.37 -12.18 -13.26
C ILE A 977 -36.86 -12.48 -13.15
N VAL A 978 -36.00 -11.60 -13.65
CA VAL A 978 -34.54 -11.75 -13.57
C VAL A 978 -34.09 -11.75 -12.12
N LEU A 979 -34.64 -10.84 -11.29
CA LEU A 979 -34.35 -10.81 -9.86
C LEU A 979 -34.85 -12.08 -9.15
N ILE A 980 -36.07 -12.53 -9.45
CA ILE A 980 -36.65 -13.74 -8.89
C ILE A 980 -35.81 -14.97 -9.24
N ALA A 981 -35.42 -15.11 -10.50
CA ALA A 981 -34.59 -16.21 -11.00
C ALA A 981 -33.21 -16.22 -10.33
N SER A 982 -32.61 -15.03 -10.15
CA SER A 982 -31.36 -14.90 -9.42
C SER A 982 -31.49 -15.31 -7.95
N GLU A 983 -32.54 -14.87 -7.25
CA GLU A 983 -32.79 -15.26 -5.85
C GLU A 983 -33.04 -16.76 -5.69
N LEU A 984 -33.80 -17.37 -6.60
CA LEU A 984 -34.01 -18.83 -6.61
C LEU A 984 -32.68 -19.58 -6.75
N ARG A 985 -31.83 -19.13 -7.69
CA ARG A 985 -30.50 -19.71 -7.86
C ARG A 985 -29.64 -19.57 -6.59
N LYS A 986 -29.61 -18.41 -5.95
CA LYS A 986 -28.89 -18.19 -4.68
C LYS A 986 -29.40 -19.10 -3.56
N ILE A 987 -30.71 -19.41 -3.51
CA ILE A 987 -31.27 -20.38 -2.57
C ILE A 987 -30.70 -21.76 -2.83
N VAL A 988 -30.65 -22.21 -4.09
CA VAL A 988 -30.06 -23.50 -4.48
C VAL A 988 -28.59 -23.57 -4.10
N LEU A 989 -27.80 -22.54 -4.44
CA LEU A 989 -26.37 -22.48 -4.10
C LEU A 989 -26.13 -22.54 -2.60
N ARG A 990 -26.92 -21.82 -1.79
CA ARG A 990 -26.85 -21.89 -0.33
C ARG A 990 -27.20 -23.28 0.21
N ALA A 991 -28.17 -23.98 -0.39
CA ALA A 991 -28.53 -25.33 -0.02
C ALA A 991 -27.40 -26.33 -0.37
N MET A 992 -26.72 -26.14 -1.48
CA MET A 992 -25.55 -26.95 -1.89
C MET A 992 -24.32 -26.70 -1.01
N ALA A 993 -24.06 -25.44 -0.65
CA ALA A 993 -22.93 -25.07 0.22
C ALA A 993 -23.07 -25.55 1.68
N LYS A 994 -24.29 -25.89 2.13
CA LYS A 994 -24.55 -26.47 3.47
C LYS A 994 -24.41 -28.00 3.52
N ARG A 995 -24.35 -28.67 2.38
CA ARG A 995 -24.04 -30.09 2.25
C ARG A 995 -22.56 -30.33 2.06
#